data_3d488911e9da5c3665c0efc113f804e6
#
_entry.id   3d488911e9da5c3665c0efc113f804e6
#
_cell.length_a   1.000
_cell.length_b   1.000
_cell.length_c   1.000
_cell.angle_alpha   90.00
_cell.angle_beta   90.00
_cell.angle_gamma   90.00
#
_symmetry.space_group_name_H-M   'P 1'
#
loop_
_entity.id
_entity.type
_entity.pdbx_description
1 polymer ?
#
loop_
_entity_poly.entity_id
_entity_poly.type
_entity_poly.pdbx_seq_one_letter_code
_entity_poly.pdbx_strand_id
1 'polypeptide(L)'
;MDEEIWSGSSSEGINEINIENEMEETENVEVEPENVEVETEDPKVGMMFKSSDEVYEYYATYGKKNGFAVSKKNCKKGGDGEKKYITLACTRARKAIIKTSNPVKLRPQTRTGCKACINAILQPDGMWLLRSLVLEHNHKMSPTKSRFFKQNRILEPHVKRRFELNDRAGIRMNKNFTSLVLEAGGREKLSYLEKDCRNHIDKVHCLRLEEGDATAMYNYFVKMQGDNSDFFYVLDLDGNGRLQNVFWADARSRATFKEFGDVVTFDTTYLVNKYDMPFAPFVGVNHHGQSTLLGCGLISHEDTETFTWLFQSWLACMSGFPPNTIITDQDKAMKKATQIVFPNARHRWCLWHIMKKLPEQLRGYKEYEAIKFGIQNAVYDSLTTEEFEENWGKFIEEYQLHSNDWLLRLYEERHRWVPAFVKDIFWTGMSTTQRSESMHAFFDGYINSKTTLKQFVEQYENAMAKKVENENGEKFNSLNSYIPCITQYPFEKQFQNAYTIAKFKEFQQEVVGKIYCNLSLCSEDLNFSVYEVSEDVPFGESLRLATFTVYLKEDSSETNCSCQLFEFRGIVCRHQIAVLMKKRIHHMPDKYILRRWNKNVKRCHTKVHISYDNSSIKPKARRYDKMFNVFNEVADLATSCDNKCDKVVEQLRELKGELKEEVDVVSGSNKFGSMSTQNA
;
A
#
# COMPACT_ATOMS: atom_id res chain seq x y z
N MET A 1 -21.60 8.43 -23.94
CA MET A 1 -21.06 7.36 -24.80
C MET A 1 -19.66 7.76 -25.23
N ASP A 2 -18.75 8.09 -24.28
CA ASP A 2 -17.41 8.65 -24.57
C ASP A 2 -16.38 8.45 -23.46
N GLU A 3 -16.41 7.36 -22.73
CA GLU A 3 -15.41 7.06 -21.70
C GLU A 3 -14.54 5.80 -21.96
N GLU A 4 -14.67 5.15 -23.11
CA GLU A 4 -14.07 3.82 -23.33
C GLU A 4 -12.90 3.75 -24.33
N ILE A 5 -12.41 4.86 -24.91
CA ILE A 5 -11.39 4.76 -25.99
C ILE A 5 -9.93 4.93 -25.51
N TRP A 6 -9.65 5.17 -24.24
CA TRP A 6 -8.26 5.31 -23.73
C TRP A 6 -7.89 4.40 -22.55
N SER A 7 -8.49 3.23 -22.46
CA SER A 7 -7.90 2.13 -21.71
C SER A 7 -6.92 1.38 -22.61
N GLY A 8 -5.75 1.94 -22.83
CA GLY A 8 -4.58 1.15 -23.18
C GLY A 8 -4.42 0.12 -22.07
N SER A 9 -5.00 -1.03 -22.32
CA SER A 9 -5.16 -2.16 -21.42
C SER A 9 -3.84 -2.59 -20.80
N SER A 10 -3.67 -2.23 -19.57
CA SER A 10 -3.17 -3.16 -18.58
C SER A 10 -4.28 -3.32 -17.54
N SER A 11 -5.36 -3.97 -17.97
CA SER A 11 -6.25 -4.63 -17.04
C SER A 11 -5.41 -5.67 -16.32
N GLU A 12 -5.04 -5.40 -15.08
CA GLU A 12 -4.84 -6.47 -14.11
C GLU A 12 -6.22 -7.13 -13.94
N GLY A 13 -6.59 -7.95 -14.92
CA GLY A 13 -7.65 -8.91 -14.79
C GLY A 13 -7.22 -9.89 -13.73
N ILE A 14 -7.80 -9.76 -12.56
CA ILE A 14 -7.91 -10.86 -11.61
C ILE A 14 -8.75 -11.92 -12.36
N ASN A 15 -8.06 -12.85 -13.02
CA ASN A 15 -8.68 -14.11 -13.42
C ASN A 15 -8.96 -14.84 -12.10
N GLU A 16 -10.21 -14.78 -11.67
CA GLU A 16 -10.78 -15.80 -10.79
C GLU A 16 -10.66 -17.14 -11.53
N ILE A 17 -9.63 -17.88 -11.14
CA ILE A 17 -9.55 -19.30 -11.48
C ILE A 17 -10.65 -19.94 -10.64
N ASN A 18 -11.77 -20.26 -11.25
CA ASN A 18 -12.74 -21.22 -10.72
C ASN A 18 -12.01 -22.56 -10.57
N ILE A 19 -11.51 -22.82 -9.40
CA ILE A 19 -11.18 -24.17 -8.97
C ILE A 19 -12.50 -24.72 -8.44
N GLU A 20 -13.18 -25.50 -9.25
CA GLU A 20 -14.20 -26.43 -8.76
C GLU A 20 -13.48 -27.42 -7.83
N ASN A 21 -13.47 -27.11 -6.55
CA ASN A 21 -13.17 -28.09 -5.52
C ASN A 21 -14.45 -28.90 -5.31
N GLU A 22 -14.43 -30.15 -5.73
CA GLU A 22 -15.29 -31.18 -5.18
C GLU A 22 -15.07 -31.17 -3.65
N MET A 23 -16.01 -30.57 -2.92
CA MET A 23 -16.07 -30.68 -1.48
C MET A 23 -16.74 -32.00 -1.15
N GLU A 24 -15.95 -32.95 -0.65
CA GLU A 24 -16.48 -34.03 0.18
C GLU A 24 -17.32 -33.44 1.30
N GLU A 25 -18.57 -33.77 1.32
CA GLU A 25 -19.52 -33.48 2.40
C GLU A 25 -19.02 -34.17 3.69
N THR A 26 -18.22 -33.47 4.48
CA THR A 26 -18.08 -33.80 5.89
C THR A 26 -19.27 -33.19 6.61
N GLU A 27 -20.13 -34.06 7.16
CA GLU A 27 -21.21 -33.68 8.07
C GLU A 27 -20.63 -32.77 9.17
N ASN A 28 -20.78 -31.46 9.00
CA ASN A 28 -20.60 -30.51 10.09
C ASN A 28 -21.83 -30.64 10.99
N VAL A 29 -21.62 -31.28 12.13
CA VAL A 29 -22.52 -31.15 13.26
C VAL A 29 -22.55 -29.67 13.63
N GLU A 30 -23.57 -28.96 13.18
CA GLU A 30 -23.89 -27.63 13.66
C GLU A 30 -24.21 -27.74 15.17
N VAL A 31 -23.20 -27.45 15.98
CA VAL A 31 -23.43 -27.11 17.40
C VAL A 31 -24.00 -25.69 17.36
N GLU A 32 -25.34 -25.60 17.29
CA GLU A 32 -26.02 -24.36 17.60
C GLU A 32 -25.52 -23.88 18.98
N PRO A 33 -25.06 -22.63 19.15
CA PRO A 33 -24.82 -22.11 20.47
C PRO A 33 -26.19 -22.03 21.17
N GLU A 34 -26.44 -22.92 22.09
CA GLU A 34 -27.57 -22.81 22.99
C GLU A 34 -27.53 -21.40 23.59
N ASN A 35 -28.37 -20.51 23.08
CA ASN A 35 -28.79 -19.31 23.80
C ASN A 35 -29.59 -19.80 25.00
N VAL A 36 -28.88 -20.11 26.07
CA VAL A 36 -29.52 -20.27 27.37
C VAL A 36 -30.12 -18.91 27.72
N GLU A 37 -31.36 -18.68 27.34
CA GLU A 37 -32.17 -17.61 27.92
C GLU A 37 -32.24 -17.90 29.41
N VAL A 38 -31.35 -17.28 30.19
CA VAL A 38 -31.43 -17.26 31.63
C VAL A 38 -32.76 -16.58 31.98
N GLU A 39 -33.80 -17.37 32.30
CA GLU A 39 -35.03 -16.85 32.82
C GLU A 39 -34.74 -16.12 34.12
N THR A 40 -34.53 -14.81 34.04
CA THR A 40 -34.40 -13.97 35.20
C THR A 40 -35.80 -13.81 35.79
N GLU A 41 -36.04 -14.41 36.98
CA GLU A 41 -37.23 -14.16 37.77
C GLU A 41 -37.38 -12.67 38.06
N ASP A 42 -38.62 -12.22 38.23
CA ASP A 42 -38.88 -10.84 38.67
C ASP A 42 -38.30 -10.59 40.08
N PRO A 43 -37.74 -9.40 40.34
CA PRO A 43 -37.16 -9.07 41.63
C PRO A 43 -38.21 -9.21 42.75
N LYS A 44 -37.85 -9.95 43.83
CA LYS A 44 -38.67 -10.17 45.01
C LYS A 44 -37.89 -9.83 46.27
N VAL A 45 -38.56 -9.22 47.26
CA VAL A 45 -37.95 -9.01 48.58
C VAL A 45 -37.61 -10.36 49.19
N GLY A 46 -36.42 -10.47 49.77
CA GLY A 46 -35.93 -11.73 50.35
C GLY A 46 -34.93 -12.51 49.46
N MET A 47 -34.74 -12.11 48.21
CA MET A 47 -33.73 -12.75 47.38
C MET A 47 -32.32 -12.55 47.94
N MET A 48 -31.51 -13.60 47.89
CA MET A 48 -30.15 -13.66 48.45
C MET A 48 -29.13 -13.77 47.31
N PHE A 49 -27.99 -13.07 47.44
CA PHE A 49 -26.92 -13.02 46.47
C PHE A 49 -25.56 -13.14 47.19
N LYS A 50 -24.56 -13.71 46.52
CA LYS A 50 -23.20 -13.90 47.08
C LYS A 50 -22.41 -12.60 47.16
N SER A 51 -22.69 -11.62 46.27
CA SER A 51 -21.92 -10.37 46.22
C SER A 51 -22.76 -9.18 45.77
N SER A 52 -22.29 -7.97 46.07
CA SER A 52 -22.91 -6.72 45.59
C SER A 52 -22.90 -6.59 44.06
N ASP A 53 -21.98 -7.24 43.41
CA ASP A 53 -21.84 -7.18 41.93
C ASP A 53 -22.80 -8.18 41.29
N GLU A 54 -23.07 -9.32 41.93
CA GLU A 54 -24.12 -10.25 41.50
C GLU A 54 -25.52 -9.61 41.60
N VAL A 55 -25.80 -8.83 42.66
CA VAL A 55 -27.06 -8.02 42.76
C VAL A 55 -27.15 -7.03 41.58
N TYR A 56 -26.02 -6.41 41.22
CA TYR A 56 -26.00 -5.47 40.10
C TYR A 56 -26.24 -6.17 38.76
N GLU A 57 -25.59 -7.27 38.49
CA GLU A 57 -25.74 -8.06 37.27
C GLU A 57 -27.17 -8.58 37.10
N TYR A 58 -27.74 -9.13 38.17
CA TYR A 58 -29.13 -9.56 38.19
C TYR A 58 -30.11 -8.43 37.82
N TYR A 59 -30.01 -7.28 38.51
CA TYR A 59 -30.92 -6.16 38.24
C TYR A 59 -30.66 -5.46 36.91
N ALA A 60 -29.42 -5.47 36.43
CA ALA A 60 -29.06 -4.97 35.11
C ALA A 60 -29.63 -5.86 33.98
N THR A 61 -29.60 -7.19 34.18
CA THR A 61 -30.19 -8.16 33.24
C THR A 61 -31.73 -8.01 33.22
N TYR A 62 -32.36 -7.89 34.38
CA TYR A 62 -33.77 -7.57 34.50
C TYR A 62 -34.13 -6.25 33.78
N GLY A 63 -33.34 -5.21 33.99
CA GLY A 63 -33.51 -3.91 33.32
C GLY A 63 -33.34 -4.01 31.79
N LYS A 64 -32.40 -4.81 31.32
CA LYS A 64 -32.18 -5.05 29.87
C LYS A 64 -33.39 -5.74 29.23
N LYS A 65 -33.95 -6.77 29.91
CA LYS A 65 -35.17 -7.50 29.48
C LYS A 65 -36.37 -6.56 29.40
N ASN A 66 -36.56 -5.71 30.42
CA ASN A 66 -37.70 -4.81 30.53
C ASN A 66 -37.52 -3.46 29.82
N GLY A 67 -36.35 -3.18 29.25
CA GLY A 67 -36.12 -1.99 28.42
C GLY A 67 -35.79 -0.71 29.17
N PHE A 68 -35.08 -0.82 30.30
CA PHE A 68 -34.49 0.30 31.03
C PHE A 68 -33.04 0.01 31.42
N ALA A 69 -32.30 1.03 31.80
CA ALA A 69 -30.90 0.86 32.22
C ALA A 69 -30.76 1.15 33.73
N VAL A 70 -29.84 0.43 34.37
CA VAL A 70 -29.60 0.47 35.82
C VAL A 70 -28.32 1.26 36.12
N SER A 71 -28.32 1.99 37.25
CA SER A 71 -27.14 2.67 37.78
C SER A 71 -27.03 2.52 39.29
N LYS A 72 -25.81 2.47 39.83
CA LYS A 72 -25.54 2.51 41.27
C LYS A 72 -25.87 3.93 41.77
N LYS A 73 -26.91 4.08 42.60
CA LYS A 73 -27.39 5.38 43.14
C LYS A 73 -26.67 5.74 44.43
N ASN A 74 -26.64 4.82 45.39
CA ASN A 74 -26.00 4.97 46.69
C ASN A 74 -25.22 3.70 47.05
N CYS A 75 -24.14 3.88 47.79
CA CYS A 75 -23.39 2.82 48.42
C CYS A 75 -22.94 3.31 49.81
N LYS A 76 -23.28 2.61 50.87
CA LYS A 76 -22.76 2.90 52.20
C LYS A 76 -21.73 1.85 52.60
N LYS A 77 -20.58 2.31 53.07
CA LYS A 77 -19.52 1.48 53.63
C LYS A 77 -19.60 1.43 55.15
N GLY A 78 -19.21 0.31 55.73
CA GLY A 78 -19.03 0.16 57.18
C GLY A 78 -17.75 0.84 57.67
N GLY A 79 -17.50 0.82 58.97
CA GLY A 79 -16.26 1.31 59.55
C GLY A 79 -15.01 0.55 59.13
N ASP A 80 -15.18 -0.66 58.59
CA ASP A 80 -14.21 -1.56 58.01
C ASP A 80 -13.88 -1.25 56.53
N GLY A 81 -14.56 -0.26 55.92
CA GLY A 81 -14.39 0.09 54.53
C GLY A 81 -15.19 -0.77 53.54
N GLU A 82 -15.79 -1.86 53.98
CA GLU A 82 -16.61 -2.73 53.14
C GLU A 82 -17.99 -2.15 52.85
N LYS A 83 -18.53 -2.51 51.66
CA LYS A 83 -19.89 -2.10 51.26
C LYS A 83 -20.92 -2.87 52.08
N LYS A 84 -21.76 -2.18 52.87
CA LYS A 84 -22.85 -2.81 53.69
C LYS A 84 -24.23 -2.54 53.13
N TYR A 85 -24.39 -1.59 52.23
CA TYR A 85 -25.68 -1.22 51.65
C TYR A 85 -25.48 -0.68 50.23
N ILE A 86 -26.30 -1.14 49.27
CA ILE A 86 -26.35 -0.60 47.92
C ILE A 86 -27.76 -0.27 47.47
N THR A 87 -27.90 0.81 46.71
CA THR A 87 -29.14 1.15 46.00
C THR A 87 -28.86 1.15 44.53
N LEU A 88 -29.51 0.29 43.78
CA LEU A 88 -29.52 0.25 42.32
C LEU A 88 -30.81 0.87 41.80
N ALA A 89 -30.73 1.83 40.90
CA ALA A 89 -31.88 2.56 40.43
C ALA A 89 -31.89 2.73 38.91
N CYS A 90 -33.06 2.99 38.35
CA CYS A 90 -33.21 3.40 36.97
C CYS A 90 -32.30 4.62 36.65
N THR A 91 -31.63 4.64 35.51
CA THR A 91 -30.78 5.77 35.12
C THR A 91 -31.50 7.11 35.00
N ARG A 92 -32.84 7.10 34.90
CA ARG A 92 -33.70 8.28 34.92
C ARG A 92 -34.11 8.73 36.32
N ALA A 93 -33.60 8.10 37.39
CA ALA A 93 -33.99 8.32 38.77
C ALA A 93 -33.68 9.72 39.36
N ARG A 94 -32.73 10.46 38.77
CA ARG A 94 -32.35 11.80 39.24
C ARG A 94 -33.20 12.87 38.58
N LYS A 95 -33.41 14.02 39.24
CA LYS A 95 -33.99 15.20 38.63
C LYS A 95 -33.00 15.84 37.63
N ALA A 96 -33.51 16.40 36.55
CA ALA A 96 -32.71 17.14 35.59
C ALA A 96 -32.11 18.39 36.25
N ILE A 97 -30.77 18.59 36.06
CA ILE A 97 -30.10 19.80 36.54
C ILE A 97 -29.64 20.53 35.30
N ILE A 98 -30.20 21.71 35.07
CA ILE A 98 -29.79 22.60 33.98
C ILE A 98 -28.59 23.44 34.44
N LYS A 99 -27.42 23.19 33.92
CA LYS A 99 -26.16 23.89 34.28
C LYS A 99 -25.79 25.03 33.36
N THR A 100 -26.50 25.22 32.24
CA THR A 100 -26.17 26.26 31.25
C THR A 100 -27.14 27.42 31.37
N SER A 101 -26.62 28.64 31.32
CA SER A 101 -27.39 29.87 31.29
C SER A 101 -27.92 30.22 29.87
N ASN A 102 -27.45 29.53 28.84
CA ASN A 102 -27.89 29.77 27.45
C ASN A 102 -29.05 28.85 27.06
N PRO A 103 -30.32 29.37 26.95
CA PRO A 103 -31.48 28.57 26.63
C PRO A 103 -31.46 27.94 25.22
N VAL A 104 -30.69 28.49 24.27
CA VAL A 104 -30.59 27.98 22.90
C VAL A 104 -29.67 26.76 22.81
N LYS A 105 -28.79 26.53 23.79
CA LYS A 105 -27.83 25.41 23.82
C LYS A 105 -28.20 24.32 24.82
N LEU A 106 -29.48 24.17 25.17
CA LEU A 106 -29.95 23.11 26.05
C LEU A 106 -29.77 21.74 25.39
N ARG A 107 -29.10 20.83 26.10
CA ARG A 107 -28.98 19.42 25.67
C ARG A 107 -30.22 18.62 26.08
N PRO A 108 -30.66 17.63 25.26
CA PRO A 108 -31.77 16.75 25.64
C PRO A 108 -31.52 16.09 26.99
N GLN A 109 -32.52 16.09 27.87
CA GLN A 109 -32.47 15.50 29.21
C GLN A 109 -33.24 14.18 29.23
N THR A 110 -32.67 13.16 29.87
CA THR A 110 -33.28 11.84 30.02
C THR A 110 -33.81 11.59 31.44
N ARG A 111 -33.47 12.45 32.41
CA ARG A 111 -33.80 12.30 33.81
C ARG A 111 -35.23 12.75 34.08
N THR A 112 -36.05 11.86 34.62
CA THR A 112 -37.48 12.10 34.89
C THR A 112 -37.83 12.01 36.35
N GLY A 113 -36.83 11.80 37.23
CA GLY A 113 -37.07 11.55 38.65
C GLY A 113 -37.71 10.19 38.93
N CYS A 114 -37.46 9.20 38.08
CA CYS A 114 -38.01 7.84 38.24
C CYS A 114 -37.68 7.25 39.61
N LYS A 115 -38.70 6.64 40.27
CA LYS A 115 -38.57 6.05 41.61
C LYS A 115 -38.11 4.59 41.58
N ALA A 116 -38.10 3.93 40.41
CA ALA A 116 -37.75 2.52 40.27
C ALA A 116 -36.33 2.24 40.80
N CYS A 117 -36.22 1.38 41.77
CA CYS A 117 -34.97 0.99 42.42
C CYS A 117 -35.10 -0.29 43.24
N ILE A 118 -33.97 -0.93 43.50
CA ILE A 118 -33.81 -2.00 44.48
C ILE A 118 -32.76 -1.61 45.52
N ASN A 119 -32.95 -2.08 46.74
CA ASN A 119 -32.02 -1.87 47.84
C ASN A 119 -31.59 -3.22 48.41
N ALA A 120 -30.28 -3.43 48.49
CA ALA A 120 -29.72 -4.64 49.07
C ALA A 120 -28.77 -4.31 50.23
N ILE A 121 -28.76 -5.17 51.24
CA ILE A 121 -27.92 -5.06 52.44
C ILE A 121 -27.08 -6.31 52.61
N LEU A 122 -25.88 -6.12 53.12
CA LEU A 122 -25.01 -7.22 53.53
C LEU A 122 -25.47 -7.78 54.85
N GLN A 123 -25.70 -9.08 54.90
CA GLN A 123 -26.07 -9.82 56.13
C GLN A 123 -24.79 -10.27 56.88
N PRO A 124 -24.92 -10.61 58.16
CA PRO A 124 -23.79 -11.12 58.97
C PRO A 124 -23.14 -12.40 58.42
N ASP A 125 -23.90 -13.20 57.68
CA ASP A 125 -23.44 -14.43 57.00
C ASP A 125 -22.66 -14.16 55.70
N GLY A 126 -22.42 -12.90 55.31
CA GLY A 126 -21.73 -12.52 54.11
C GLY A 126 -22.60 -12.48 52.85
N MET A 127 -23.86 -12.85 52.95
CA MET A 127 -24.82 -12.82 51.83
C MET A 127 -25.50 -11.45 51.70
N TRP A 128 -25.83 -11.09 50.45
CA TRP A 128 -26.56 -9.84 50.16
C TRP A 128 -28.05 -10.12 50.03
N LEU A 129 -28.87 -9.50 50.94
CA LEU A 129 -30.32 -9.64 50.98
C LEU A 129 -30.99 -8.45 50.26
N LEU A 130 -31.89 -8.72 49.30
CA LEU A 130 -32.78 -7.72 48.73
C LEU A 130 -33.84 -7.29 49.71
N ARG A 131 -33.66 -6.10 50.31
CA ARG A 131 -34.51 -5.61 51.43
C ARG A 131 -35.76 -4.92 50.95
N SER A 132 -35.69 -4.13 49.87
CA SER A 132 -36.82 -3.39 49.34
C SER A 132 -36.68 -3.13 47.87
N LEU A 133 -37.81 -2.99 47.18
CA LEU A 133 -37.87 -2.73 45.75
C LEU A 133 -39.02 -1.80 45.39
N VAL A 134 -38.85 -1.02 44.32
CA VAL A 134 -39.88 -0.24 43.62
C VAL A 134 -39.69 -0.49 42.14
N LEU A 135 -40.64 -1.15 41.49
CA LEU A 135 -40.56 -1.54 40.09
C LEU A 135 -41.30 -0.60 39.14
N GLU A 136 -42.13 0.29 39.67
CA GLU A 136 -42.91 1.22 38.86
C GLU A 136 -42.04 2.32 38.24
N HIS A 137 -42.16 2.49 36.91
CA HIS A 137 -41.50 3.52 36.16
C HIS A 137 -42.45 4.63 35.74
N ASN A 138 -42.00 5.90 35.82
CA ASN A 138 -42.74 7.08 35.36
C ASN A 138 -42.42 7.47 33.92
N HIS A 139 -41.89 6.56 33.15
CA HIS A 139 -41.49 6.76 31.73
C HIS A 139 -41.71 5.47 30.95
N LYS A 140 -41.82 5.63 29.63
CA LYS A 140 -41.96 4.49 28.71
C LYS A 140 -40.68 3.63 28.73
N MET A 141 -40.83 2.33 28.87
CA MET A 141 -39.78 1.33 28.70
C MET A 141 -39.66 0.89 27.25
N SER A 142 -38.49 0.39 26.85
CA SER A 142 -38.21 0.03 25.46
C SER A 142 -37.37 -1.25 25.39
N PRO A 143 -37.96 -2.44 25.60
CA PRO A 143 -37.26 -3.73 25.61
C PRO A 143 -36.46 -3.96 24.32
N THR A 144 -37.06 -3.82 23.13
CA THR A 144 -36.47 -4.02 21.84
C THR A 144 -35.36 -3.02 21.50
N LYS A 145 -35.30 -1.87 22.20
CA LYS A 145 -34.31 -0.82 22.04
C LYS A 145 -33.31 -0.74 23.20
N SER A 146 -33.26 -1.75 24.05
CA SER A 146 -32.43 -1.81 25.27
C SER A 146 -30.94 -1.60 24.97
N ARG A 147 -30.45 -2.04 23.82
CA ARG A 147 -29.05 -1.87 23.32
C ARG A 147 -28.64 -0.41 23.18
N PHE A 148 -29.55 0.56 23.04
CA PHE A 148 -29.19 1.97 22.91
C PHE A 148 -28.85 2.63 24.26
N PHE A 149 -29.16 2.02 25.38
CA PHE A 149 -28.72 2.51 26.68
C PHE A 149 -27.21 2.23 26.87
N LYS A 150 -26.46 3.27 27.21
CA LYS A 150 -24.97 3.16 27.35
C LYS A 150 -24.57 2.09 28.38
N GLN A 151 -25.36 1.92 29.48
CA GLN A 151 -25.09 0.98 30.55
C GLN A 151 -25.30 -0.49 30.13
N ASN A 152 -26.14 -0.71 29.12
CA ASN A 152 -26.45 -2.05 28.62
C ASN A 152 -25.49 -2.49 27.47
N ARG A 153 -24.58 -1.60 27.08
CA ARG A 153 -23.63 -1.89 26.01
C ARG A 153 -22.32 -2.43 26.57
N ILE A 154 -21.99 -3.64 26.19
CA ILE A 154 -20.78 -4.34 26.63
C ILE A 154 -20.00 -4.72 25.37
N LEU A 155 -18.75 -4.32 25.31
CA LEU A 155 -17.80 -4.76 24.29
C LEU A 155 -16.91 -5.83 24.91
N GLU A 156 -17.14 -7.08 24.54
CA GLU A 156 -16.47 -8.24 25.13
C GLU A 156 -14.96 -8.28 24.79
N PRO A 157 -14.12 -8.94 25.61
CA PRO A 157 -12.67 -8.96 25.42
C PRO A 157 -12.24 -9.54 24.07
N HIS A 158 -12.89 -10.61 23.59
CA HIS A 158 -12.58 -11.21 22.29
C HIS A 158 -12.91 -10.27 21.12
N VAL A 159 -14.04 -9.54 21.20
CA VAL A 159 -14.43 -8.54 20.20
C VAL A 159 -13.42 -7.38 20.18
N LYS A 160 -13.00 -6.88 21.36
CA LYS A 160 -11.97 -5.84 21.46
C LYS A 160 -10.68 -6.27 20.76
N ARG A 161 -10.21 -7.48 21.08
CA ARG A 161 -8.98 -8.03 20.45
C ARG A 161 -9.13 -8.17 18.94
N ARG A 162 -10.27 -8.62 18.46
CA ARG A 162 -10.53 -8.72 16.99
C ARG A 162 -10.48 -7.34 16.34
N PHE A 163 -11.09 -6.32 16.94
CA PHE A 163 -11.00 -4.95 16.44
C PHE A 163 -9.56 -4.43 16.43
N GLU A 164 -8.78 -4.70 17.46
CA GLU A 164 -7.36 -4.30 17.55
C GLU A 164 -6.50 -5.00 16.50
N LEU A 165 -6.72 -6.28 16.24
CA LEU A 165 -6.01 -7.04 15.20
C LEU A 165 -6.38 -6.54 13.80
N ASN A 166 -7.66 -6.34 13.55
CA ASN A 166 -8.16 -5.87 12.25
C ASN A 166 -7.73 -4.42 11.96
N ASP A 167 -7.68 -3.57 13.00
CA ASP A 167 -7.15 -2.21 12.91
C ASP A 167 -5.65 -2.22 12.54
N ARG A 168 -4.86 -3.09 13.19
CA ARG A 168 -3.44 -3.30 12.84
C ARG A 168 -3.25 -3.85 11.41
N ALA A 169 -4.19 -4.64 10.93
CA ALA A 169 -4.20 -5.14 9.55
C ALA A 169 -4.71 -4.12 8.53
N GLY A 170 -5.04 -2.88 8.95
CA GLY A 170 -5.53 -1.82 8.07
C GLY A 170 -6.99 -1.96 7.64
N ILE A 171 -7.76 -2.86 8.27
CA ILE A 171 -9.17 -3.04 7.93
C ILE A 171 -9.98 -1.87 8.48
N ARG A 172 -10.63 -1.13 7.58
CA ARG A 172 -11.44 0.04 7.95
C ARG A 172 -12.54 -0.34 8.96
N MET A 173 -12.74 0.50 9.97
CA MET A 173 -13.66 0.27 11.08
C MET A 173 -15.08 -0.11 10.63
N ASN A 174 -15.63 0.54 9.61
CA ASN A 174 -16.96 0.25 9.10
C ASN A 174 -17.06 -1.17 8.51
N LYS A 175 -16.04 -1.62 7.74
CA LYS A 175 -15.98 -2.98 7.19
C LYS A 175 -15.83 -4.02 8.30
N ASN A 176 -14.97 -3.73 9.29
CA ASN A 176 -14.76 -4.57 10.44
C ASN A 176 -16.05 -4.74 11.26
N PHE A 177 -16.78 -3.63 11.53
CA PHE A 177 -18.07 -3.68 12.20
C PHE A 177 -19.14 -4.42 11.38
N THR A 178 -19.19 -4.19 10.06
CA THR A 178 -20.13 -4.88 9.17
C THR A 178 -19.89 -6.38 9.13
N SER A 179 -18.64 -6.84 9.15
CA SER A 179 -18.30 -8.26 9.27
C SER A 179 -18.94 -8.91 10.51
N LEU A 180 -18.84 -8.25 11.67
CA LEU A 180 -19.46 -8.73 12.90
C LEU A 180 -21.00 -8.68 12.88
N VAL A 181 -21.57 -7.70 12.18
CA VAL A 181 -23.02 -7.62 11.98
C VAL A 181 -23.52 -8.82 11.18
N LEU A 182 -22.81 -9.19 10.12
CA LEU A 182 -23.15 -10.34 9.28
C LEU A 182 -23.00 -11.66 10.05
N GLU A 183 -21.90 -11.83 10.79
CA GLU A 183 -21.65 -13.00 11.63
C GLU A 183 -22.68 -13.17 12.74
N ALA A 184 -23.14 -12.07 13.35
CA ALA A 184 -24.20 -12.10 14.37
C ALA A 184 -25.62 -12.29 13.77
N GLY A 185 -25.77 -12.26 12.45
CA GLY A 185 -27.07 -12.33 11.78
C GLY A 185 -27.95 -11.10 11.95
N GLY A 186 -27.34 -9.91 12.15
CA GLY A 186 -28.04 -8.63 12.19
C GLY A 186 -27.51 -7.67 13.27
N ARG A 187 -27.76 -6.37 13.03
CA ARG A 187 -27.32 -5.30 13.97
C ARG A 187 -28.00 -5.37 15.32
N GLU A 188 -29.21 -5.86 15.38
CA GLU A 188 -30.05 -6.00 16.58
C GLU A 188 -29.51 -7.05 17.54
N LYS A 189 -28.79 -8.04 17.05
CA LYS A 189 -28.20 -9.11 17.87
C LYS A 189 -26.92 -8.67 18.60
N LEU A 190 -26.31 -7.54 18.18
CA LEU A 190 -25.11 -7.01 18.83
C LEU A 190 -25.46 -6.23 20.10
N SER A 191 -24.72 -6.49 21.19
CA SER A 191 -24.85 -5.79 22.48
C SER A 191 -24.15 -4.41 22.49
N TYR A 192 -23.56 -3.96 21.42
CA TYR A 192 -22.80 -2.71 21.27
C TYR A 192 -23.08 -2.02 19.93
N LEU A 193 -22.68 -0.78 19.80
CA LEU A 193 -22.80 0.02 18.58
C LEU A 193 -21.42 0.23 17.94
N GLU A 194 -21.40 0.53 16.66
CA GLU A 194 -20.16 0.90 15.94
C GLU A 194 -19.38 2.01 16.66
N LYS A 195 -20.08 2.98 17.25
CA LYS A 195 -19.48 4.05 18.04
C LYS A 195 -18.70 3.55 19.26
N ASP A 196 -19.12 2.46 19.89
CA ASP A 196 -18.41 1.90 21.04
C ASP A 196 -17.11 1.24 20.60
N CYS A 197 -17.12 0.60 19.42
CA CYS A 197 -15.93 0.04 18.79
C CYS A 197 -14.94 1.14 18.40
N ARG A 198 -15.42 2.23 17.78
CA ARG A 198 -14.58 3.41 17.48
C ARG A 198 -13.96 3.99 18.74
N ASN A 199 -14.75 4.25 19.77
CA ASN A 199 -14.25 4.78 21.04
C ASN A 199 -13.21 3.86 21.70
N HIS A 200 -13.34 2.53 21.52
CA HIS A 200 -12.35 1.58 22.02
C HIS A 200 -11.02 1.71 21.25
N ILE A 201 -11.08 1.70 19.93
CA ILE A 201 -9.87 1.84 19.09
C ILE A 201 -9.22 3.22 19.30
N ASP A 202 -10.00 4.31 19.34
CA ASP A 202 -9.49 5.65 19.65
C ASP A 202 -8.77 5.67 21.01
N LYS A 203 -9.30 4.96 22.01
CA LYS A 203 -8.65 4.83 23.32
C LYS A 203 -7.36 4.00 23.24
N VAL A 204 -7.35 2.91 22.49
CA VAL A 204 -6.13 2.10 22.25
C VAL A 204 -5.07 2.95 21.54
N HIS A 205 -5.46 3.74 20.55
CA HIS A 205 -4.58 4.68 19.88
C HIS A 205 -4.02 5.74 20.85
N CYS A 206 -4.88 6.35 21.68
CA CYS A 206 -4.44 7.32 22.69
C CYS A 206 -3.45 6.71 23.71
N LEU A 207 -3.68 5.48 24.16
CA LEU A 207 -2.77 4.79 25.10
C LEU A 207 -1.39 4.46 24.45
N ARG A 208 -1.36 4.31 23.13
CA ARG A 208 -0.10 4.12 22.38
C ARG A 208 0.64 5.44 22.12
N LEU A 209 -0.01 6.58 22.31
CA LEU A 209 0.47 7.93 22.02
C LEU A 209 0.98 8.67 23.29
N GLU A 210 1.40 7.98 24.34
CA GLU A 210 1.98 8.61 25.54
C GLU A 210 3.25 9.41 25.22
N GLU A 211 3.98 9.04 24.14
CA GLU A 211 5.02 9.85 23.50
C GLU A 211 4.40 10.60 22.30
N GLY A 212 4.77 11.84 22.04
CA GLY A 212 4.27 12.61 20.88
C GLY A 212 4.41 11.81 19.57
N ASP A 213 3.46 11.96 18.65
CA ASP A 213 3.35 11.14 17.44
C ASP A 213 4.62 11.18 16.56
N ALA A 214 5.26 12.36 16.46
CA ALA A 214 6.55 12.52 15.78
C ALA A 214 7.69 11.76 16.49
N THR A 215 7.70 11.77 17.82
CA THR A 215 8.69 11.02 18.62
C THR A 215 8.50 9.51 18.43
N ALA A 216 7.26 9.04 18.37
CA ALA A 216 6.96 7.63 18.11
C ALA A 216 7.43 7.18 16.71
N MET A 217 7.29 8.05 15.69
CA MET A 217 7.83 7.82 14.35
C MET A 217 9.36 7.81 14.35
N TYR A 218 9.99 8.74 15.05
CA TYR A 218 11.45 8.78 15.21
C TYR A 218 11.97 7.51 15.87
N ASN A 219 11.38 7.07 16.99
CA ASN A 219 11.77 5.85 17.71
C ASN A 219 11.62 4.61 16.81
N TYR A 220 10.59 4.59 15.96
CA TYR A 220 10.44 3.56 14.95
C TYR A 220 11.62 3.55 13.96
N PHE A 221 12.04 4.70 13.43
CA PHE A 221 13.17 4.78 12.50
C PHE A 221 14.50 4.38 13.14
N VAL A 222 14.75 4.82 14.38
CA VAL A 222 15.93 4.41 15.15
C VAL A 222 15.96 2.88 15.32
N LYS A 223 14.82 2.28 15.63
CA LYS A 223 14.69 0.82 15.73
C LYS A 223 14.97 0.15 14.39
N MET A 224 14.34 0.60 13.29
CA MET A 224 14.52 0.02 11.96
C MET A 224 15.97 0.11 11.49
N GLN A 225 16.65 1.23 11.76
CA GLN A 225 18.08 1.38 11.45
C GLN A 225 18.97 0.48 12.32
N GLY A 226 18.58 0.27 13.59
CA GLY A 226 19.26 -0.70 14.48
C GLY A 226 19.08 -2.16 14.04
N ASP A 227 17.92 -2.50 13.48
CA ASP A 227 17.62 -3.83 12.95
C ASP A 227 18.27 -4.06 11.56
N ASN A 228 18.40 -2.99 10.74
CA ASN A 228 19.06 -3.04 9.45
C ASN A 228 19.78 -1.70 9.14
N SER A 229 21.10 -1.73 9.07
CA SER A 229 21.96 -0.57 8.84
C SER A 229 21.71 0.13 7.49
N ASP A 230 21.11 -0.57 6.53
CA ASP A 230 20.73 -0.01 5.23
C ASP A 230 19.40 0.76 5.25
N PHE A 231 18.68 0.75 6.38
CA PHE A 231 17.54 1.64 6.56
C PHE A 231 18.03 3.08 6.68
N PHE A 232 17.52 3.95 5.83
CA PHE A 232 17.91 5.36 5.78
C PHE A 232 16.73 6.27 6.12
N TYR A 233 16.95 7.29 6.95
CA TYR A 233 15.96 8.32 7.20
C TYR A 233 16.61 9.67 7.49
N VAL A 234 15.90 10.73 7.20
CA VAL A 234 16.26 12.13 7.52
C VAL A 234 15.02 12.83 8.03
N LEU A 235 15.16 13.58 9.12
CA LEU A 235 14.11 14.42 9.68
C LEU A 235 14.53 15.89 9.53
N ASP A 236 13.59 16.72 9.15
CA ASP A 236 13.72 18.17 9.11
C ASP A 236 12.80 18.76 10.17
N LEU A 237 13.37 19.60 11.05
CA LEU A 237 12.68 20.18 12.18
C LEU A 237 12.64 21.70 12.03
N ASP A 238 11.53 22.32 12.39
CA ASP A 238 11.41 23.77 12.47
C ASP A 238 12.25 24.36 13.62
N GLY A 239 12.35 25.69 13.67
CA GLY A 239 13.09 26.40 14.74
C GLY A 239 12.56 26.15 16.16
N ASN A 240 11.39 25.50 16.31
CA ASN A 240 10.80 25.11 17.59
C ASN A 240 10.95 23.61 17.88
N GLY A 241 11.71 22.87 17.05
CA GLY A 241 11.91 21.43 17.19
C GLY A 241 10.70 20.57 16.77
N ARG A 242 9.76 21.11 15.97
CA ARG A 242 8.61 20.36 15.43
C ARG A 242 8.98 19.74 14.09
N LEU A 243 8.49 18.54 13.85
CA LEU A 243 8.68 17.84 12.57
C LEU A 243 8.05 18.64 11.42
N GLN A 244 8.88 19.06 10.47
CA GLN A 244 8.50 19.76 9.26
C GLN A 244 8.46 18.82 8.07
N ASN A 245 9.56 18.11 7.81
CA ASN A 245 9.63 17.15 6.73
C ASN A 245 10.29 15.87 7.23
N VAL A 246 9.95 14.74 6.59
CA VAL A 246 10.61 13.47 6.84
C VAL A 246 10.76 12.69 5.54
N PHE A 247 11.95 12.11 5.35
CA PHE A 247 12.25 11.20 4.27
C PHE A 247 12.75 9.88 4.85
N TRP A 248 12.34 8.75 4.26
CA TRP A 248 12.92 7.44 4.57
C TRP A 248 12.90 6.50 3.38
N ALA A 249 13.81 5.55 3.39
CA ALA A 249 13.84 4.42 2.50
C ALA A 249 14.31 3.18 3.26
N ASP A 250 13.61 2.08 3.08
CA ASP A 250 14.04 0.81 3.63
C ASP A 250 15.20 0.20 2.80
N ALA A 251 15.88 -0.79 3.35
CA ALA A 251 16.99 -1.45 2.66
C ALA A 251 16.57 -2.09 1.33
N ARG A 252 15.30 -2.52 1.22
CA ARG A 252 14.73 -3.06 -0.03
C ARG A 252 14.66 -1.98 -1.10
N SER A 253 14.17 -0.78 -0.76
CA SER A 253 14.08 0.35 -1.67
C SER A 253 15.46 0.73 -2.22
N ARG A 254 16.48 0.78 -1.37
CA ARG A 254 17.87 1.05 -1.78
C ARG A 254 18.46 -0.05 -2.66
N ALA A 255 18.22 -1.32 -2.33
CA ALA A 255 18.64 -2.45 -3.14
C ALA A 255 17.89 -2.50 -4.50
N THR A 256 16.60 -2.16 -4.50
CA THR A 256 15.78 -2.04 -5.72
C THR A 256 16.32 -0.95 -6.65
N PHE A 257 16.71 0.19 -6.09
CA PHE A 257 17.27 1.30 -6.88
C PHE A 257 18.51 0.90 -7.65
N LYS A 258 19.41 0.08 -7.09
CA LYS A 258 20.62 -0.39 -7.77
C LYS A 258 20.33 -1.14 -9.07
N GLU A 259 19.19 -1.80 -9.19
CA GLU A 259 18.80 -2.59 -10.38
C GLU A 259 17.77 -1.87 -11.27
N PHE A 260 16.91 -1.01 -10.68
CA PHE A 260 15.72 -0.45 -11.35
C PHE A 260 15.56 1.06 -11.16
N GLY A 261 16.61 1.76 -10.70
CA GLY A 261 16.57 3.20 -10.44
C GLY A 261 16.90 4.07 -11.65
N ASP A 262 17.02 3.49 -12.84
CA ASP A 262 17.31 4.19 -14.09
C ASP A 262 16.19 5.17 -14.48
N VAL A 263 14.93 4.81 -14.22
CA VAL A 263 13.75 5.63 -14.49
C VAL A 263 12.92 5.76 -13.23
N VAL A 264 12.66 7.00 -12.79
CA VAL A 264 11.91 7.30 -11.59
C VAL A 264 10.71 8.17 -11.92
N THR A 265 9.54 7.85 -11.37
CA THR A 265 8.39 8.75 -11.34
C THR A 265 8.21 9.32 -9.95
N PHE A 266 7.86 10.59 -9.86
CA PHE A 266 7.63 11.29 -8.62
C PHE A 266 6.34 12.11 -8.71
N ASP A 267 5.50 12.00 -7.69
CA ASP A 267 4.25 12.74 -7.57
C ASP A 267 3.85 12.80 -6.09
N THR A 268 3.02 13.75 -5.70
CA THR A 268 2.57 13.93 -4.32
C THR A 268 1.07 13.69 -4.19
N THR A 269 0.63 13.22 -3.03
CA THR A 269 -0.79 13.04 -2.72
C THR A 269 -1.13 13.52 -1.32
N TYR A 270 -2.34 14.07 -1.16
CA TYR A 270 -2.86 14.65 0.08
C TYR A 270 -3.78 13.69 0.84
N LEU A 271 -4.18 14.09 2.05
CA LEU A 271 -5.17 13.44 2.90
C LEU A 271 -4.81 12.01 3.34
N VAL A 272 -3.54 11.69 3.38
CA VAL A 272 -3.05 10.37 3.79
C VAL A 272 -2.69 10.26 5.27
N ASN A 273 -2.70 11.39 6.00
CA ASN A 273 -2.42 11.42 7.43
C ASN A 273 -3.16 12.57 8.15
N LYS A 274 -3.15 12.52 9.48
CA LYS A 274 -3.86 13.46 10.37
C LYS A 274 -3.33 14.89 10.33
N TYR A 275 -2.12 15.09 9.82
CA TYR A 275 -1.42 16.38 9.82
C TYR A 275 -1.44 17.06 8.45
N ASP A 276 -2.20 16.48 7.49
CA ASP A 276 -2.32 16.95 6.11
C ASP A 276 -0.97 17.09 5.38
N MET A 277 0.06 16.35 5.84
CA MET A 277 1.36 16.30 5.16
C MET A 277 1.24 15.50 3.88
N PRO A 278 1.55 16.07 2.70
CA PRO A 278 1.61 15.33 1.44
C PRO A 278 2.54 14.13 1.52
N PHE A 279 2.10 12.99 0.99
CA PHE A 279 2.93 11.80 0.81
C PHE A 279 3.63 11.88 -0.55
N ALA A 280 4.92 11.74 -0.55
CA ALA A 280 5.81 11.97 -1.68
C ALA A 280 6.67 10.73 -2.00
N PRO A 281 6.13 9.71 -2.71
CA PRO A 281 6.87 8.50 -3.08
C PRO A 281 7.72 8.70 -4.33
N PHE A 282 8.93 8.13 -4.31
CA PHE A 282 9.75 7.87 -5.49
C PHE A 282 9.46 6.46 -6.00
N VAL A 283 8.99 6.35 -7.22
CA VAL A 283 8.50 5.09 -7.77
C VAL A 283 9.29 4.69 -9.02
N GLY A 284 9.79 3.47 -9.03
CA GLY A 284 10.40 2.83 -10.19
C GLY A 284 9.53 1.69 -10.73
N VAL A 285 10.07 0.96 -11.71
CA VAL A 285 9.41 -0.22 -12.30
C VAL A 285 10.39 -1.39 -12.28
N ASN A 286 9.97 -2.53 -11.75
CA ASN A 286 10.80 -3.73 -11.74
C ASN A 286 10.76 -4.50 -13.08
N HIS A 287 11.47 -5.61 -13.16
CA HIS A 287 11.56 -6.45 -14.36
C HIS A 287 10.26 -7.20 -14.72
N HIS A 288 9.27 -7.22 -13.83
CA HIS A 288 7.90 -7.70 -14.11
C HIS A 288 6.97 -6.59 -14.61
N GLY A 289 7.45 -5.35 -14.74
CA GLY A 289 6.62 -4.20 -15.07
C GLY A 289 5.80 -3.65 -13.89
N GLN A 290 6.03 -4.13 -12.67
CA GLN A 290 5.31 -3.67 -11.47
C GLN A 290 5.93 -2.41 -10.88
N SER A 291 5.10 -1.53 -10.32
CA SER A 291 5.54 -0.35 -9.59
C SER A 291 6.24 -0.75 -8.29
N THR A 292 7.44 -0.23 -8.05
CA THR A 292 8.25 -0.46 -6.86
C THR A 292 8.60 0.86 -6.19
N LEU A 293 8.63 0.88 -4.86
CA LEU A 293 8.95 2.08 -4.07
C LEU A 293 10.46 2.19 -3.88
N LEU A 294 11.02 3.35 -4.24
CA LEU A 294 12.44 3.66 -4.13
C LEU A 294 12.76 4.63 -2.97
N GLY A 295 11.81 4.86 -2.10
CA GLY A 295 11.86 5.77 -0.98
C GLY A 295 10.66 6.70 -0.99
N CYS A 296 10.37 7.33 0.15
CA CYS A 296 9.23 8.24 0.26
C CYS A 296 9.44 9.26 1.37
N GLY A 297 8.66 10.33 1.31
CA GLY A 297 8.63 11.35 2.35
C GLY A 297 7.21 11.78 2.72
N LEU A 298 7.11 12.45 3.87
CA LEU A 298 5.99 13.31 4.23
C LEU A 298 6.54 14.72 4.33
N ILE A 299 5.94 15.63 3.60
CA ILE A 299 6.43 17.01 3.46
C ILE A 299 5.41 18.01 4.00
N SER A 300 5.88 19.18 4.43
CA SER A 300 5.01 20.22 4.96
C SER A 300 4.40 21.10 3.89
N HIS A 301 5.14 21.37 2.80
CA HIS A 301 4.74 22.25 1.71
C HIS A 301 5.19 21.71 0.36
N GLU A 302 4.52 22.16 -0.69
CA GLU A 302 4.89 21.85 -2.08
C GLU A 302 5.59 23.04 -2.72
N ASP A 303 6.73 23.44 -2.17
CA ASP A 303 7.56 24.52 -2.66
C ASP A 303 8.94 24.03 -3.11
N THR A 304 9.70 24.93 -3.77
CA THR A 304 11.02 24.59 -4.33
C THR A 304 12.01 24.18 -3.25
N GLU A 305 11.97 24.78 -2.06
CA GLU A 305 12.91 24.51 -0.98
C GLU A 305 12.66 23.12 -0.40
N THR A 306 11.40 22.79 -0.11
CA THR A 306 10.97 21.49 0.39
C THR A 306 11.28 20.38 -0.62
N PHE A 307 10.96 20.55 -1.90
CA PHE A 307 11.31 19.56 -2.91
C PHE A 307 12.81 19.42 -3.12
N THR A 308 13.58 20.50 -3.03
CA THR A 308 15.05 20.44 -3.11
C THR A 308 15.61 19.63 -1.95
N TRP A 309 15.15 19.89 -0.72
CA TRP A 309 15.54 19.12 0.46
C TRP A 309 15.19 17.63 0.31
N LEU A 310 13.98 17.34 -0.15
CA LEU A 310 13.52 15.96 -0.32
C LEU A 310 14.36 15.22 -1.38
N PHE A 311 14.62 15.84 -2.52
CA PHE A 311 15.40 15.25 -3.61
C PHE A 311 16.88 15.08 -3.21
N GLN A 312 17.45 16.01 -2.46
CA GLN A 312 18.81 15.88 -1.89
C GLN A 312 18.88 14.72 -0.89
N SER A 313 17.87 14.59 -0.02
CA SER A 313 17.77 13.49 0.94
C SER A 313 17.67 12.14 0.24
N TRP A 314 16.87 12.06 -0.83
CA TRP A 314 16.76 10.87 -1.66
C TRP A 314 18.08 10.56 -2.38
N LEU A 315 18.74 11.54 -2.98
CA LEU A 315 20.03 11.38 -3.64
C LEU A 315 21.12 10.87 -2.69
N ALA A 316 21.19 11.45 -1.48
CA ALA A 316 22.08 11.01 -0.42
C ALA A 316 21.80 9.55 -0.01
N CYS A 317 20.53 9.19 0.14
CA CYS A 317 20.10 7.81 0.39
C CYS A 317 20.58 6.84 -0.68
N MET A 318 20.54 7.24 -1.95
CA MET A 318 21.01 6.46 -3.10
C MET A 318 22.51 6.57 -3.34
N SER A 319 23.29 6.97 -2.32
CA SER A 319 24.75 7.08 -2.36
C SER A 319 25.27 8.07 -3.41
N GLY A 320 24.50 9.11 -3.71
CA GLY A 320 24.83 10.14 -4.70
C GLY A 320 24.59 9.75 -6.16
N PHE A 321 23.99 8.60 -6.44
CA PHE A 321 23.66 8.19 -7.80
C PHE A 321 22.30 8.76 -8.22
N PRO A 322 22.23 9.69 -9.19
CA PRO A 322 20.95 10.21 -9.69
C PRO A 322 20.28 9.19 -10.63
N PRO A 323 18.97 9.33 -10.87
CA PRO A 323 18.29 8.57 -11.92
C PRO A 323 18.74 9.09 -13.30
N ASN A 324 18.69 8.25 -14.33
CA ASN A 324 18.94 8.69 -15.69
C ASN A 324 17.79 9.59 -16.19
N THR A 325 16.57 9.21 -15.81
CA THR A 325 15.35 9.90 -16.21
C THR A 325 14.37 10.05 -15.03
N ILE A 326 13.67 11.18 -15.00
CA ILE A 326 12.63 11.46 -13.99
C ILE A 326 11.36 12.00 -14.64
N ILE A 327 10.20 11.50 -14.20
CA ILE A 327 8.89 11.95 -14.65
C ILE A 327 8.18 12.59 -13.45
N THR A 328 7.71 13.83 -13.61
CA THR A 328 6.89 14.54 -12.62
C THR A 328 5.65 15.14 -13.27
N ASP A 329 4.78 15.73 -12.48
CA ASP A 329 3.76 16.64 -13.03
C ASP A 329 4.38 17.95 -13.55
N GLN A 330 3.52 18.85 -14.05
CA GLN A 330 3.93 20.17 -14.60
C GLN A 330 4.05 21.23 -13.49
N ASP A 331 4.50 20.86 -12.29
CA ASP A 331 4.68 21.81 -11.19
C ASP A 331 6.00 22.59 -11.35
N LYS A 332 5.96 23.91 -11.09
CA LYS A 332 7.13 24.79 -11.22
C LYS A 332 8.18 24.56 -10.14
N ALA A 333 7.75 24.24 -8.91
CA ALA A 333 8.64 23.99 -7.81
C ALA A 333 9.37 22.66 -7.99
N MET A 334 8.67 21.59 -8.42
CA MET A 334 9.27 20.30 -8.77
C MET A 334 10.25 20.43 -9.94
N LYS A 335 9.88 21.20 -11.00
CA LYS A 335 10.79 21.48 -12.14
C LYS A 335 12.08 22.10 -11.65
N LYS A 336 12.01 23.15 -10.82
CA LYS A 336 13.19 23.89 -10.33
C LYS A 336 14.04 23.02 -9.40
N ALA A 337 13.43 22.27 -8.49
CA ALA A 337 14.13 21.35 -7.61
C ALA A 337 14.84 20.23 -8.39
N THR A 338 14.18 19.65 -9.41
CA THR A 338 14.80 18.66 -10.31
C THR A 338 16.04 19.22 -11.02
N GLN A 339 15.96 20.45 -11.53
CA GLN A 339 17.09 21.10 -12.19
C GLN A 339 18.27 21.34 -11.24
N ILE A 340 18.00 21.66 -9.98
CA ILE A 340 19.03 21.90 -8.95
C ILE A 340 19.71 20.59 -8.53
N VAL A 341 18.92 19.54 -8.28
CA VAL A 341 19.44 18.30 -7.66
C VAL A 341 19.85 17.25 -8.72
N PHE A 342 19.16 17.18 -9.84
CA PHE A 342 19.39 16.21 -10.91
C PHE A 342 19.68 16.89 -12.26
N PRO A 343 20.71 17.76 -12.37
CA PRO A 343 20.94 18.57 -13.56
C PRO A 343 21.18 17.74 -14.84
N ASN A 344 21.70 16.53 -14.69
CA ASN A 344 22.01 15.62 -15.80
C ASN A 344 20.89 14.62 -16.09
N ALA A 345 19.85 14.52 -15.25
CA ALA A 345 18.73 13.64 -15.49
C ALA A 345 17.81 14.22 -16.58
N ARG A 346 17.34 13.38 -17.49
CA ARG A 346 16.33 13.80 -18.44
C ARG A 346 14.99 13.92 -17.73
N HIS A 347 14.47 15.14 -17.66
CA HIS A 347 13.20 15.45 -16.98
C HIS A 347 12.04 15.48 -17.96
N ARG A 348 11.03 14.64 -17.73
CA ARG A 348 9.79 14.57 -18.52
C ARG A 348 8.59 14.98 -17.68
N TRP A 349 7.65 15.69 -18.28
CA TRP A 349 6.36 15.99 -17.67
C TRP A 349 5.34 14.88 -17.97
N CYS A 350 4.49 14.64 -16.98
CA CYS A 350 3.39 13.69 -17.09
C CYS A 350 2.37 14.16 -18.14
N LEU A 351 2.28 13.42 -19.23
CA LEU A 351 1.36 13.71 -20.33
C LEU A 351 -0.10 13.68 -19.87
N TRP A 352 -0.46 12.76 -19.00
CA TRP A 352 -1.82 12.68 -18.46
C TRP A 352 -2.22 13.92 -17.66
N HIS A 353 -1.36 14.45 -16.79
CA HIS A 353 -1.61 15.68 -16.03
C HIS A 353 -1.76 16.90 -16.94
N ILE A 354 -1.01 16.96 -18.05
CA ILE A 354 -1.18 18.00 -19.05
C ILE A 354 -2.57 17.90 -19.69
N MET A 355 -2.95 16.69 -20.14
CA MET A 355 -4.26 16.47 -20.76
C MET A 355 -5.43 16.69 -19.78
N LYS A 356 -5.27 16.35 -18.51
CA LYS A 356 -6.25 16.62 -17.45
C LYS A 356 -6.50 18.12 -17.22
N LYS A 357 -5.54 18.98 -17.50
CA LYS A 357 -5.69 20.45 -17.37
C LYS A 357 -6.42 21.10 -18.55
N LEU A 358 -6.66 20.38 -19.67
CA LEU A 358 -7.37 20.91 -20.84
C LEU A 358 -8.72 21.54 -20.51
N PRO A 359 -9.62 20.90 -19.73
CA PRO A 359 -10.91 21.51 -19.38
C PRO A 359 -10.75 22.82 -18.61
N GLU A 360 -9.80 22.90 -17.70
CA GLU A 360 -9.52 24.09 -16.89
C GLU A 360 -9.05 25.26 -17.76
N GLN A 361 -8.15 24.98 -18.71
CA GLN A 361 -7.48 26.00 -19.49
C GLN A 361 -8.23 26.41 -20.77
N LEU A 362 -9.04 25.52 -21.34
CA LEU A 362 -9.65 25.70 -22.68
C LEU A 362 -11.19 25.63 -22.71
N ARG A 363 -11.87 25.23 -21.61
CA ARG A 363 -13.35 25.11 -21.59
C ARG A 363 -14.09 26.41 -21.92
N GLY A 364 -13.45 27.57 -21.81
CA GLY A 364 -14.02 28.86 -22.16
C GLY A 364 -14.17 29.10 -23.66
N TYR A 365 -13.53 28.29 -24.50
CA TYR A 365 -13.64 28.41 -25.96
C TYR A 365 -14.91 27.71 -26.46
N LYS A 366 -15.54 28.30 -27.48
CA LYS A 366 -16.84 27.84 -28.03
C LYS A 366 -16.75 26.42 -28.61
N GLU A 367 -15.60 26.06 -29.18
CA GLU A 367 -15.34 24.78 -29.87
C GLU A 367 -14.44 23.85 -29.04
N TYR A 368 -14.66 23.82 -27.72
CA TYR A 368 -13.79 23.10 -26.78
C TYR A 368 -13.54 21.62 -27.16
N GLU A 369 -14.56 20.86 -27.57
CA GLU A 369 -14.39 19.43 -27.91
C GLU A 369 -13.54 19.26 -29.19
N ALA A 370 -13.70 20.14 -30.18
CA ALA A 370 -12.87 20.13 -31.39
C ALA A 370 -11.40 20.52 -31.06
N ILE A 371 -11.22 21.53 -30.21
CA ILE A 371 -9.90 21.96 -29.72
C ILE A 371 -9.22 20.81 -28.93
N LYS A 372 -9.96 20.14 -28.07
CA LYS A 372 -9.45 18.98 -27.31
C LYS A 372 -9.02 17.84 -28.25
N PHE A 373 -9.84 17.55 -29.25
CA PHE A 373 -9.50 16.55 -30.27
C PHE A 373 -8.28 16.97 -31.09
N GLY A 374 -8.19 18.22 -31.53
CA GLY A 374 -7.07 18.77 -32.30
C GLY A 374 -5.74 18.67 -31.54
N ILE A 375 -5.70 19.03 -30.25
CA ILE A 375 -4.48 18.89 -29.43
C ILE A 375 -4.10 17.43 -29.22
N GLN A 376 -5.10 16.54 -29.01
CA GLN A 376 -4.85 15.12 -28.88
C GLN A 376 -4.24 14.53 -30.15
N ASN A 377 -4.78 14.85 -31.32
CA ASN A 377 -4.23 14.43 -32.61
C ASN A 377 -2.79 14.95 -32.82
N ALA A 378 -2.56 16.24 -32.56
CA ALA A 378 -1.22 16.82 -32.71
C ALA A 378 -0.19 16.11 -31.81
N VAL A 379 -0.57 15.69 -30.61
CA VAL A 379 0.35 15.11 -29.62
C VAL A 379 0.53 13.59 -29.79
N TYR A 380 -0.56 12.86 -30.00
CA TYR A 380 -0.49 11.39 -30.02
C TYR A 380 -0.28 10.82 -31.40
N ASP A 381 -0.77 11.49 -32.45
CA ASP A 381 -0.71 10.97 -33.79
C ASP A 381 0.52 11.44 -34.58
N SER A 382 1.34 12.34 -34.00
CA SER A 382 2.59 12.75 -34.62
C SER A 382 3.70 11.73 -34.34
N LEU A 383 4.17 11.08 -35.37
CA LEU A 383 5.20 10.04 -35.28
C LEU A 383 6.62 10.63 -35.28
N THR A 384 6.81 11.83 -35.82
CA THR A 384 8.10 12.53 -35.85
C THR A 384 7.96 13.93 -35.24
N THR A 385 9.09 14.53 -34.95
CA THR A 385 9.18 15.92 -34.47
C THR A 385 8.63 16.89 -35.49
N GLU A 386 8.91 16.66 -36.77
CA GLU A 386 8.47 17.47 -37.91
C GLU A 386 6.95 17.41 -38.08
N GLU A 387 6.37 16.21 -37.99
CA GLU A 387 4.90 16.02 -37.98
C GLU A 387 4.23 16.76 -36.84
N PHE A 388 4.83 16.71 -35.65
CA PHE A 388 4.29 17.46 -34.51
C PHE A 388 4.31 18.97 -34.76
N GLU A 389 5.42 19.52 -35.27
CA GLU A 389 5.53 20.96 -35.57
C GLU A 389 4.46 21.40 -36.58
N GLU A 390 4.26 20.60 -37.63
CA GLU A 390 3.24 20.88 -38.65
C GLU A 390 1.81 20.77 -38.08
N ASN A 391 1.50 19.67 -37.37
CA ASN A 391 0.17 19.43 -36.80
C ASN A 391 -0.17 20.46 -35.71
N TRP A 392 0.82 20.81 -34.88
CA TRP A 392 0.63 21.85 -33.86
C TRP A 392 0.38 23.23 -34.49
N GLY A 393 1.13 23.59 -35.53
CA GLY A 393 0.92 24.83 -36.26
C GLY A 393 -0.47 24.89 -36.87
N LYS A 394 -0.93 23.85 -37.58
CA LYS A 394 -2.27 23.73 -38.12
C LYS A 394 -3.33 23.87 -37.04
N PHE A 395 -3.17 23.18 -35.92
CA PHE A 395 -4.09 23.25 -34.77
C PHE A 395 -4.20 24.66 -34.19
N ILE A 396 -3.09 25.38 -34.00
CA ILE A 396 -3.09 26.75 -33.49
C ILE A 396 -3.76 27.73 -34.47
N GLU A 397 -3.53 27.59 -35.78
CA GLU A 397 -4.14 28.41 -36.79
C GLU A 397 -5.64 28.16 -36.95
N GLU A 398 -6.05 26.88 -37.03
CA GLU A 398 -7.46 26.50 -37.23
C GLU A 398 -8.36 27.04 -36.14
N TYR A 399 -7.90 26.98 -34.88
CA TYR A 399 -8.70 27.46 -33.74
C TYR A 399 -8.31 28.85 -33.25
N GLN A 400 -7.43 29.56 -33.95
CA GLN A 400 -6.97 30.94 -33.63
C GLN A 400 -6.44 31.09 -32.20
N LEU A 401 -5.64 30.13 -31.75
CA LEU A 401 -5.16 30.03 -30.38
C LEU A 401 -3.81 30.71 -30.12
N HIS A 402 -3.31 31.55 -31.01
CA HIS A 402 -2.01 32.23 -30.93
C HIS A 402 -1.81 33.05 -29.65
N SER A 403 -2.87 33.58 -29.05
CA SER A 403 -2.83 34.41 -27.84
C SER A 403 -3.00 33.62 -26.53
N ASN A 404 -3.07 32.28 -26.59
CA ASN A 404 -3.22 31.46 -25.41
C ASN A 404 -1.88 31.21 -24.74
N ASP A 405 -1.59 31.89 -23.63
CA ASP A 405 -0.34 31.81 -22.87
C ASP A 405 -0.03 30.40 -22.36
N TRP A 406 -1.03 29.58 -22.08
CA TRP A 406 -0.79 28.21 -21.60
C TRP A 406 -0.30 27.31 -22.72
N LEU A 407 -0.90 27.38 -23.90
CA LEU A 407 -0.47 26.63 -25.09
C LEU A 407 0.92 27.09 -25.58
N LEU A 408 1.20 28.40 -25.52
CA LEU A 408 2.55 28.90 -25.85
C LEU A 408 3.61 28.29 -24.92
N ARG A 409 3.38 28.29 -23.61
CA ARG A 409 4.31 27.67 -22.65
C ARG A 409 4.45 26.14 -22.85
N LEU A 410 3.37 25.45 -23.21
CA LEU A 410 3.44 24.02 -23.54
C LEU A 410 4.30 23.79 -24.77
N TYR A 411 4.15 24.60 -25.80
CA TYR A 411 4.94 24.50 -27.02
C TYR A 411 6.43 24.78 -26.76
N GLU A 412 6.78 25.80 -25.98
CA GLU A 412 8.17 26.11 -25.60
C GLU A 412 8.85 24.89 -24.93
N GLU A 413 8.14 24.17 -24.08
CA GLU A 413 8.65 23.04 -23.32
C GLU A 413 8.31 21.66 -23.95
N ARG A 414 7.87 21.62 -25.24
CA ARG A 414 7.42 20.40 -25.95
C ARG A 414 8.42 19.24 -25.90
N HIS A 415 9.71 19.57 -25.85
CA HIS A 415 10.81 18.61 -25.73
C HIS A 415 10.78 17.81 -24.40
N ARG A 416 9.93 18.20 -23.43
CA ARG A 416 9.80 17.52 -22.13
C ARG A 416 8.57 16.63 -22.03
N TRP A 417 7.59 16.76 -22.93
CA TRP A 417 6.32 16.05 -22.72
C TRP A 417 5.74 15.42 -23.98
N VAL A 418 6.03 15.94 -25.16
CA VAL A 418 5.51 15.39 -26.41
C VAL A 418 6.22 14.08 -26.74
N PRO A 419 5.48 12.97 -27.01
CA PRO A 419 6.08 11.66 -27.26
C PRO A 419 7.15 11.65 -28.37
N ALA A 420 6.91 12.38 -29.46
CA ALA A 420 7.83 12.46 -30.60
C ALA A 420 9.24 12.98 -30.22
N PHE A 421 9.35 13.83 -29.18
CA PHE A 421 10.62 14.44 -28.74
C PHE A 421 11.34 13.64 -27.63
N VAL A 422 10.71 12.60 -27.07
CA VAL A 422 11.27 11.88 -25.91
C VAL A 422 11.44 10.39 -26.14
N LYS A 423 11.05 9.88 -27.31
CA LYS A 423 11.08 8.44 -27.62
C LYS A 423 12.48 7.87 -27.84
N ASP A 424 13.49 8.73 -28.04
CA ASP A 424 14.91 8.38 -28.20
C ASP A 424 15.59 7.95 -26.88
N ILE A 425 14.89 8.07 -25.76
CA ILE A 425 15.39 7.83 -24.40
C ILE A 425 14.61 6.70 -23.75
N PHE A 426 15.29 5.94 -22.89
CA PHE A 426 14.68 4.83 -22.16
C PHE A 426 13.80 5.32 -21.01
N TRP A 427 12.50 4.98 -21.09
CA TRP A 427 11.47 5.33 -20.10
C TRP A 427 10.76 4.12 -19.53
N THR A 428 11.24 2.89 -19.77
CA THR A 428 10.52 1.63 -19.42
C THR A 428 9.10 1.52 -19.99
N GLY A 429 8.80 2.33 -21.03
CA GLY A 429 7.45 2.48 -21.58
C GLY A 429 6.55 3.44 -20.82
N MET A 430 7.06 4.17 -19.82
CA MET A 430 6.28 5.15 -19.07
C MET A 430 6.18 6.49 -19.81
N SER A 431 4.97 7.02 -19.92
CA SER A 431 4.69 8.37 -20.44
C SER A 431 3.99 9.28 -19.42
N THR A 432 3.59 8.73 -18.28
CA THR A 432 2.81 9.41 -17.26
C THR A 432 3.28 9.04 -15.86
N THR A 433 2.81 9.78 -14.85
CA THR A 433 3.00 9.44 -13.44
C THR A 433 1.97 8.41 -12.93
N GLN A 434 1.28 7.70 -13.83
CA GLN A 434 0.31 6.65 -13.47
C GLN A 434 0.88 5.63 -12.49
N ARG A 435 2.19 5.36 -12.55
CA ARG A 435 2.87 4.48 -11.58
C ARG A 435 2.89 5.06 -10.17
N SER A 436 3.06 6.38 -10.03
CA SER A 436 2.93 7.07 -8.74
C SER A 436 1.48 7.07 -8.28
N GLU A 437 0.52 7.36 -9.16
CA GLU A 437 -0.92 7.29 -8.84
C GLU A 437 -1.35 5.88 -8.43
N SER A 438 -0.87 4.85 -9.13
CA SER A 438 -1.09 3.45 -8.74
C SER A 438 -0.48 3.14 -7.36
N MET A 439 0.67 3.74 -7.02
CA MET A 439 1.26 3.62 -5.69
C MET A 439 0.41 4.33 -4.65
N HIS A 440 -0.09 5.54 -4.93
CA HIS A 440 -1.01 6.26 -4.04
C HIS A 440 -2.29 5.44 -3.79
N ALA A 441 -2.96 4.96 -4.85
CA ALA A 441 -4.15 4.12 -4.74
C ALA A 441 -3.89 2.83 -3.95
N PHE A 442 -2.70 2.25 -4.08
CA PHE A 442 -2.29 1.09 -3.28
C PHE A 442 -2.20 1.45 -1.79
N PHE A 443 -1.58 2.58 -1.45
CA PHE A 443 -1.48 3.04 -0.07
C PHE A 443 -2.83 3.49 0.52
N ASP A 444 -3.79 3.99 -0.28
CA ASP A 444 -5.15 4.31 0.17
C ASP A 444 -5.88 3.13 0.82
N GLY A 445 -5.46 1.90 0.51
CA GLY A 445 -5.93 0.70 1.18
C GLY A 445 -5.49 0.59 2.64
N TYR A 446 -4.40 1.25 3.02
CA TYR A 446 -3.72 1.13 4.32
C TYR A 446 -3.80 2.40 5.16
N ILE A 447 -3.76 3.58 4.55
CA ILE A 447 -3.69 4.90 5.21
C ILE A 447 -4.86 5.81 4.78
N ASN A 448 -5.13 6.83 5.58
CA ASN A 448 -6.20 7.80 5.31
C ASN A 448 -5.97 9.09 6.12
N SER A 449 -6.79 10.13 5.90
CA SER A 449 -6.70 11.44 6.55
C SER A 449 -6.79 11.46 8.10
N LYS A 450 -7.02 10.32 8.76
CA LYS A 450 -7.02 10.19 10.23
C LYS A 450 -5.84 9.37 10.75
N THR A 451 -5.01 8.87 9.85
CA THR A 451 -3.84 8.05 10.19
C THR A 451 -2.79 8.92 10.90
N THR A 452 -2.38 8.55 12.10
CA THR A 452 -1.28 9.21 12.81
C THR A 452 0.07 8.84 12.19
N LEU A 453 1.14 9.60 12.48
CA LEU A 453 2.47 9.28 11.93
C LEU A 453 2.97 7.90 12.36
N LYS A 454 2.71 7.50 13.60
CA LYS A 454 3.02 6.17 14.10
C LYS A 454 2.29 5.08 13.31
N GLN A 455 0.97 5.25 13.14
CA GLN A 455 0.17 4.31 12.34
C GLN A 455 0.60 4.28 10.88
N PHE A 456 1.02 5.43 10.35
CA PHE A 456 1.51 5.53 8.98
C PHE A 456 2.69 4.58 8.74
N VAL A 457 3.71 4.60 9.60
CA VAL A 457 4.87 3.72 9.44
C VAL A 457 4.54 2.24 9.69
N GLU A 458 3.60 1.93 10.60
CA GLU A 458 3.11 0.56 10.80
C GLU A 458 2.38 0.04 9.55
N GLN A 459 1.54 0.87 8.93
CA GLN A 459 0.81 0.51 7.70
C GLN A 459 1.72 0.49 6.47
N TYR A 460 2.74 1.34 6.42
CA TYR A 460 3.78 1.31 5.40
C TYR A 460 4.44 -0.07 5.34
N GLU A 461 4.80 -0.65 6.49
CA GLU A 461 5.39 -1.99 6.54
C GLU A 461 4.46 -3.07 5.98
N ASN A 462 3.17 -3.05 6.36
CA ASN A 462 2.18 -3.98 5.83
C ASN A 462 2.04 -3.87 4.30
N ALA A 463 2.01 -2.64 3.79
CA ALA A 463 1.96 -2.36 2.36
C ALA A 463 3.19 -2.89 1.63
N MET A 464 4.39 -2.63 2.17
CA MET A 464 5.64 -3.09 1.55
C MET A 464 5.78 -4.62 1.58
N ALA A 465 5.33 -5.30 2.66
CA ALA A 465 5.29 -6.75 2.71
C ALA A 465 4.43 -7.33 1.57
N LYS A 466 3.26 -6.75 1.33
CA LYS A 466 2.38 -7.19 0.22
C LYS A 466 3.02 -6.97 -1.15
N LYS A 467 3.75 -5.86 -1.35
CA LYS A 467 4.50 -5.62 -2.60
C LYS A 467 5.56 -6.69 -2.85
N VAL A 468 6.32 -7.07 -1.81
CA VAL A 468 7.33 -8.13 -1.90
C VAL A 468 6.68 -9.49 -2.19
N GLU A 469 5.57 -9.80 -1.55
CA GLU A 469 4.81 -11.03 -1.80
C GLU A 469 4.36 -11.12 -3.27
N ASN A 470 3.77 -10.04 -3.79
CA ASN A 470 3.33 -9.97 -5.19
C ASN A 470 4.51 -10.16 -6.17
N GLU A 471 5.64 -9.51 -5.93
CA GLU A 471 6.84 -9.67 -6.77
C GLU A 471 7.39 -11.10 -6.72
N ASN A 472 7.38 -11.72 -5.55
CA ASN A 472 7.80 -13.13 -5.39
C ASN A 472 6.85 -14.07 -6.14
N GLY A 473 5.54 -13.79 -6.12
CA GLY A 473 4.55 -14.54 -6.89
C GLY A 473 4.82 -14.48 -8.40
N GLU A 474 5.04 -13.27 -8.94
CA GLU A 474 5.35 -13.08 -10.36
C GLU A 474 6.68 -13.73 -10.77
N LYS A 475 7.68 -13.72 -9.88
CA LYS A 475 8.91 -14.45 -10.13
C LYS A 475 8.67 -15.94 -10.18
N PHE A 476 7.95 -16.48 -9.20
CA PHE A 476 7.62 -17.89 -9.18
C PHE A 476 6.94 -18.29 -10.49
N ASN A 477 5.95 -17.51 -10.95
CA ASN A 477 5.28 -17.72 -12.21
C ASN A 477 6.25 -17.69 -13.39
N SER A 478 7.13 -16.70 -13.46
CA SER A 478 8.09 -16.54 -14.55
C SER A 478 9.16 -17.65 -14.62
N LEU A 479 9.44 -18.33 -13.50
CA LEU A 479 10.41 -19.43 -13.44
C LEU A 479 9.76 -20.81 -13.63
N ASN A 480 8.49 -20.98 -13.22
CA ASN A 480 7.82 -22.28 -13.19
C ASN A 480 6.76 -22.45 -14.29
N SER A 481 6.43 -21.38 -15.01
CA SER A 481 5.52 -21.44 -16.16
C SER A 481 6.09 -20.69 -17.35
N TYR A 482 5.54 -20.93 -18.52
CA TYR A 482 5.93 -20.25 -19.73
C TYR A 482 4.73 -20.04 -20.66
N ILE A 483 4.80 -19.01 -21.47
CA ILE A 483 3.85 -18.78 -22.57
C ILE A 483 4.44 -19.45 -23.81
N PRO A 484 3.69 -20.29 -24.52
CA PRO A 484 4.16 -20.90 -25.76
C PRO A 484 4.57 -19.85 -26.78
N CYS A 485 5.62 -20.14 -27.56
CA CYS A 485 5.97 -19.34 -28.71
C CYS A 485 4.89 -19.43 -29.77
N ILE A 486 4.59 -18.32 -30.45
CA ILE A 486 3.60 -18.22 -31.52
C ILE A 486 4.23 -18.63 -32.86
N THR A 487 5.52 -18.35 -33.01
CA THR A 487 6.29 -18.64 -34.23
C THR A 487 7.31 -19.75 -34.00
N GLN A 488 7.86 -20.28 -35.10
CA GLN A 488 8.97 -21.23 -35.04
C GLN A 488 10.37 -20.52 -35.13
N TYR A 489 10.39 -19.20 -35.08
CA TYR A 489 11.64 -18.47 -35.14
C TYR A 489 12.44 -18.61 -33.82
N PRO A 490 13.72 -19.04 -33.89
CA PRO A 490 14.55 -19.26 -32.72
C PRO A 490 14.68 -18.03 -31.79
N PHE A 491 14.65 -16.81 -32.35
CA PHE A 491 14.74 -15.59 -31.56
C PHE A 491 13.55 -15.44 -30.59
N GLU A 492 12.33 -15.89 -30.95
CA GLU A 492 11.19 -15.84 -30.00
C GLU A 492 11.47 -16.72 -28.78
N LYS A 493 12.07 -17.89 -28.99
CA LYS A 493 12.51 -18.78 -27.91
C LYS A 493 13.63 -18.14 -27.05
N GLN A 494 14.52 -17.36 -27.69
CA GLN A 494 15.59 -16.62 -27.02
C GLN A 494 15.01 -15.63 -26.00
N PHE A 495 13.99 -14.83 -26.38
CA PHE A 495 13.30 -13.92 -25.47
C PHE A 495 12.45 -14.65 -24.43
N GLN A 496 11.77 -15.72 -24.78
CA GLN A 496 11.02 -16.57 -23.82
C GLN A 496 11.93 -17.10 -22.70
N ASN A 497 13.15 -17.52 -23.05
CA ASN A 497 14.09 -18.04 -22.09
C ASN A 497 14.69 -16.96 -21.19
N ALA A 498 14.86 -15.73 -21.70
CA ALA A 498 15.51 -14.64 -20.99
C ALA A 498 14.53 -13.80 -20.17
N TYR A 499 13.41 -13.41 -20.72
CA TYR A 499 12.51 -12.40 -20.16
C TYR A 499 11.52 -12.97 -19.14
N THR A 500 11.01 -12.10 -18.26
CA THR A 500 9.85 -12.38 -17.42
C THR A 500 8.61 -12.59 -18.28
N ILE A 501 7.59 -13.30 -17.77
CA ILE A 501 6.33 -13.54 -18.51
C ILE A 501 5.71 -12.23 -19.02
N ALA A 502 5.67 -11.20 -18.17
CA ALA A 502 5.11 -9.91 -18.55
C ALA A 502 5.85 -9.27 -19.74
N LYS A 503 7.17 -9.26 -19.70
CA LYS A 503 7.98 -8.67 -20.79
C LYS A 503 8.02 -9.53 -22.03
N PHE A 504 7.93 -10.83 -21.88
CA PHE A 504 7.78 -11.72 -23.04
C PHE A 504 6.41 -11.55 -23.73
N LYS A 505 5.33 -11.29 -23.00
CA LYS A 505 4.03 -10.93 -23.60
C LYS A 505 4.12 -9.64 -24.43
N GLU A 506 4.78 -8.60 -23.92
CA GLU A 506 5.00 -7.35 -24.67
C GLU A 506 5.78 -7.63 -25.98
N PHE A 507 6.82 -8.45 -25.91
CA PHE A 507 7.57 -8.85 -27.10
C PHE A 507 6.70 -9.64 -28.08
N GLN A 508 5.88 -10.58 -27.60
CA GLN A 508 4.96 -11.36 -28.47
C GLN A 508 3.91 -10.47 -29.16
N GLN A 509 3.47 -9.39 -28.52
CA GLN A 509 2.57 -8.41 -29.16
C GLN A 509 3.25 -7.76 -30.37
N GLU A 510 4.53 -7.48 -30.30
CA GLU A 510 5.29 -6.95 -31.45
C GLU A 510 5.51 -8.02 -32.53
N VAL A 511 5.73 -9.29 -32.14
CA VAL A 511 5.82 -10.41 -33.09
C VAL A 511 4.51 -10.60 -33.86
N VAL A 512 3.36 -10.50 -33.18
CA VAL A 512 2.03 -10.54 -33.82
C VAL A 512 1.80 -9.30 -34.68
N GLY A 513 2.13 -8.12 -34.17
CA GLY A 513 1.95 -6.85 -34.87
C GLY A 513 2.70 -6.77 -36.20
N LYS A 514 3.73 -7.59 -36.39
CA LYS A 514 4.45 -7.72 -37.68
C LYS A 514 3.49 -8.05 -38.84
N ILE A 515 2.35 -8.66 -38.62
CA ILE A 515 1.35 -9.00 -39.65
C ILE A 515 0.91 -7.73 -40.43
N TYR A 516 0.86 -6.58 -39.73
CA TYR A 516 0.42 -5.30 -40.31
C TYR A 516 1.55 -4.56 -41.04
N CYS A 517 2.75 -5.12 -41.09
CA CYS A 517 3.91 -4.48 -41.68
C CYS A 517 4.17 -4.95 -43.13
N ASN A 518 4.26 -4.01 -44.07
CA ASN A 518 4.68 -4.22 -45.44
C ASN A 518 6.10 -3.65 -45.64
N LEU A 519 6.99 -4.44 -46.27
CA LEU A 519 8.40 -4.08 -46.40
C LEU A 519 8.76 -3.78 -47.84
N SER A 520 9.45 -2.67 -48.06
CA SER A 520 10.09 -2.28 -49.30
C SER A 520 11.57 -2.07 -49.05
N LEU A 521 12.43 -2.64 -49.92
CA LEU A 521 13.88 -2.40 -49.86
C LEU A 521 14.18 -1.06 -50.59
N CYS A 522 14.79 -0.12 -49.87
CA CYS A 522 15.13 1.18 -50.42
C CYS A 522 16.55 1.21 -50.98
N SER A 523 17.52 0.67 -50.21
CA SER A 523 18.92 0.58 -50.63
C SER A 523 19.59 -0.61 -49.95
N GLU A 524 20.57 -1.19 -50.63
CA GLU A 524 21.38 -2.29 -50.12
C GLU A 524 22.82 -2.07 -50.52
N ASP A 525 23.70 -2.01 -49.53
CA ASP A 525 25.15 -1.95 -49.67
C ASP A 525 25.80 -3.17 -49.01
N LEU A 526 27.14 -3.34 -49.20
CA LEU A 526 27.87 -4.45 -48.59
C LEU A 526 27.71 -4.54 -47.04
N ASN A 527 27.50 -3.40 -46.37
CA ASN A 527 27.48 -3.32 -44.92
C ASN A 527 26.10 -3.01 -44.37
N PHE A 528 25.22 -2.38 -45.14
CA PHE A 528 23.91 -1.86 -44.64
C PHE A 528 22.81 -2.10 -45.68
N SER A 529 21.63 -2.49 -45.16
CA SER A 529 20.38 -2.47 -45.91
C SER A 529 19.41 -1.51 -45.27
N VAL A 530 18.69 -0.73 -46.06
CA VAL A 530 17.67 0.22 -45.61
C VAL A 530 16.32 -0.25 -46.12
N TYR A 531 15.41 -0.48 -45.21
CA TYR A 531 14.05 -0.88 -45.49
C TYR A 531 13.08 0.22 -45.12
N GLU A 532 12.12 0.45 -45.96
CA GLU A 532 10.89 1.16 -45.64
C GLU A 532 9.83 0.14 -45.18
N VAL A 533 9.25 0.34 -44.00
CA VAL A 533 8.23 -0.50 -43.43
C VAL A 533 6.98 0.33 -43.25
N SER A 534 5.95 0.04 -44.02
CA SER A 534 4.64 0.68 -43.89
C SER A 534 3.71 -0.16 -43.04
N GLU A 535 2.96 0.50 -42.16
CA GLU A 535 2.02 -0.09 -41.23
C GLU A 535 0.73 0.73 -41.21
N ASP A 536 -0.44 0.05 -41.19
CA ASP A 536 -1.72 0.68 -40.95
C ASP A 536 -1.89 0.90 -39.44
N VAL A 537 -1.80 2.17 -39.01
CA VAL A 537 -1.97 2.56 -37.61
C VAL A 537 -3.35 3.17 -37.37
N PRO A 538 -4.00 2.93 -36.20
CA PRO A 538 -5.25 3.58 -35.87
C PRO A 538 -5.10 5.12 -35.85
N PHE A 539 -6.05 5.81 -36.44
CA PHE A 539 -6.15 7.26 -36.46
C PHE A 539 -7.63 7.67 -36.25
N GLY A 540 -8.01 7.95 -35.04
CA GLY A 540 -9.41 8.12 -34.65
C GLY A 540 -10.23 6.86 -34.97
N GLU A 541 -11.28 6.98 -35.79
CA GLU A 541 -12.10 5.85 -36.27
C GLU A 541 -11.60 5.25 -37.59
N SER A 542 -10.50 5.77 -38.14
CA SER A 542 -9.90 5.31 -39.42
C SER A 542 -8.54 4.67 -39.23
N LEU A 543 -7.95 4.17 -40.33
CA LEU A 543 -6.57 3.73 -40.37
C LEU A 543 -5.74 4.72 -41.20
N ARG A 544 -4.55 5.01 -40.73
CA ARG A 544 -3.56 5.81 -41.45
C ARG A 544 -2.36 4.94 -41.79
N LEU A 545 -1.89 5.02 -43.03
CA LEU A 545 -0.65 4.41 -43.42
C LEU A 545 0.51 5.22 -42.83
N ALA A 546 1.27 4.57 -41.95
CA ALA A 546 2.49 5.14 -41.37
C ALA A 546 3.70 4.44 -41.95
N THR A 547 4.77 5.19 -42.21
CA THR A 547 6.00 4.66 -42.81
C THR A 547 7.18 4.85 -41.87
N PHE A 548 7.93 3.76 -41.65
CA PHE A 548 9.06 3.71 -40.75
C PHE A 548 10.31 3.25 -41.54
N THR A 549 11.45 3.84 -41.25
CA THR A 549 12.73 3.42 -41.85
C THR A 549 13.45 2.50 -40.88
N VAL A 550 13.87 1.34 -41.38
CA VAL A 550 14.68 0.38 -40.62
C VAL A 550 16.03 0.20 -41.29
N TYR A 551 17.08 0.51 -40.57
CA TYR A 551 18.46 0.28 -40.97
C TYR A 551 18.92 -1.07 -40.43
N LEU A 552 19.46 -1.95 -41.28
CA LEU A 552 20.03 -3.22 -40.88
C LEU A 552 21.51 -3.22 -41.20
N LYS A 553 22.33 -3.52 -40.23
CA LYS A 553 23.79 -3.75 -40.40
C LYS A 553 24.00 -5.24 -40.66
N GLU A 554 24.48 -5.56 -41.85
CA GLU A 554 24.52 -6.95 -42.38
C GLU A 554 25.49 -7.85 -41.57
N ASP A 555 26.64 -7.33 -41.15
CA ASP A 555 27.71 -8.08 -40.46
C ASP A 555 27.29 -8.51 -39.02
N SER A 556 26.57 -7.65 -38.32
CA SER A 556 26.20 -7.86 -36.92
C SER A 556 24.71 -8.18 -36.69
N SER A 557 23.91 -8.15 -37.76
CA SER A 557 22.45 -8.28 -37.71
C SER A 557 21.80 -7.25 -36.80
N GLU A 558 22.44 -6.11 -36.60
CA GLU A 558 21.90 -5.02 -35.79
C GLU A 558 20.95 -4.16 -36.62
N THR A 559 19.82 -3.81 -36.01
CA THR A 559 18.79 -2.97 -36.63
C THR A 559 18.53 -1.70 -35.82
N ASN A 560 18.21 -0.60 -36.51
CA ASN A 560 17.73 0.62 -35.90
C ASN A 560 16.43 1.02 -36.61
N CYS A 561 15.41 1.42 -35.88
CA CYS A 561 14.11 1.79 -36.43
C CYS A 561 13.75 3.22 -36.08
N SER A 562 13.24 3.99 -37.04
CA SER A 562 12.77 5.37 -36.79
C SER A 562 11.60 5.46 -35.75
N CYS A 563 10.91 4.37 -35.48
CA CYS A 563 9.87 4.34 -34.43
C CYS A 563 10.46 4.47 -33.00
N GLN A 564 11.74 4.10 -32.80
CA GLN A 564 12.46 4.16 -31.51
C GLN A 564 11.79 3.43 -30.35
N LEU A 565 10.99 2.39 -30.61
CA LEU A 565 10.31 1.63 -29.57
C LEU A 565 11.30 0.90 -28.65
N PHE A 566 12.40 0.38 -29.23
CA PHE A 566 13.44 -0.29 -28.45
C PHE A 566 14.12 0.68 -27.49
N GLU A 567 14.46 1.86 -27.98
CA GLU A 567 15.06 2.93 -27.16
C GLU A 567 14.12 3.33 -26.04
N PHE A 568 12.81 3.47 -26.32
CA PHE A 568 11.79 3.89 -25.36
C PHE A 568 11.41 2.83 -24.33
N ARG A 569 11.22 1.56 -24.77
CA ARG A 569 10.70 0.46 -23.91
C ARG A 569 11.71 -0.64 -23.63
N GLY A 570 12.76 -0.76 -24.43
CA GLY A 570 13.66 -1.90 -24.41
C GLY A 570 13.05 -3.18 -24.97
N ILE A 571 12.07 -3.06 -25.86
CA ILE A 571 11.40 -4.15 -26.57
C ILE A 571 11.57 -3.91 -28.08
N VAL A 572 12.07 -4.90 -28.79
CA VAL A 572 12.27 -4.81 -30.25
C VAL A 572 10.93 -4.64 -30.95
N CYS A 573 10.81 -3.63 -31.80
CA CYS A 573 9.56 -3.29 -32.47
C CYS A 573 9.22 -4.26 -33.61
N ARG A 574 7.96 -4.29 -34.02
CA ARG A 574 7.45 -5.09 -35.16
C ARG A 574 8.13 -4.81 -36.46
N HIS A 575 8.57 -3.58 -36.72
CA HIS A 575 9.27 -3.17 -37.91
C HIS A 575 10.65 -3.83 -37.99
N GLN A 576 11.42 -3.81 -36.90
CA GLN A 576 12.70 -4.49 -36.81
C GLN A 576 12.52 -6.01 -36.96
N ILE A 577 11.52 -6.59 -36.28
CA ILE A 577 11.17 -8.02 -36.36
C ILE A 577 10.84 -8.39 -37.82
N ALA A 578 10.07 -7.56 -38.54
CA ALA A 578 9.70 -7.80 -39.90
C ALA A 578 10.92 -7.87 -40.83
N VAL A 579 11.88 -6.96 -40.69
CA VAL A 579 13.14 -6.95 -41.47
C VAL A 579 14.00 -8.17 -41.12
N LEU A 580 14.18 -8.50 -39.84
CA LEU A 580 14.95 -9.66 -39.39
C LEU A 580 14.37 -10.97 -39.96
N MET A 581 13.04 -11.12 -39.96
CA MET A 581 12.37 -12.27 -40.55
C MET A 581 12.54 -12.32 -42.07
N LYS A 582 12.48 -11.18 -42.78
CA LYS A 582 12.72 -11.09 -44.26
C LYS A 582 14.12 -11.56 -44.63
N LYS A 583 15.12 -11.17 -43.84
CA LYS A 583 16.52 -11.57 -44.03
C LYS A 583 16.84 -12.97 -43.47
N ARG A 584 15.84 -13.69 -42.92
CA ARG A 584 15.98 -15.02 -42.30
C ARG A 584 17.01 -15.05 -41.16
N ILE A 585 17.09 -13.96 -40.37
CA ILE A 585 17.92 -13.90 -39.18
C ILE A 585 17.23 -14.67 -38.09
N HIS A 586 17.83 -15.74 -37.59
CA HIS A 586 17.26 -16.65 -36.65
C HIS A 586 17.54 -16.29 -35.19
N HIS A 587 18.64 -15.57 -34.93
CA HIS A 587 19.04 -15.16 -33.59
C HIS A 587 19.23 -13.65 -33.55
N MET A 588 18.67 -13.02 -32.56
CA MET A 588 18.88 -11.60 -32.31
C MET A 588 20.17 -11.38 -31.53
N PRO A 589 20.92 -10.32 -31.83
CA PRO A 589 22.11 -9.90 -31.09
C PRO A 589 21.76 -9.68 -29.60
N ASP A 590 22.69 -10.01 -28.69
CA ASP A 590 22.49 -9.94 -27.23
C ASP A 590 22.14 -8.54 -26.72
N LYS A 591 22.53 -7.48 -27.45
CA LYS A 591 22.17 -6.10 -27.10
C LYS A 591 20.67 -5.85 -27.02
N TYR A 592 19.82 -6.63 -27.71
CA TYR A 592 18.37 -6.53 -27.70
C TYR A 592 17.74 -7.28 -26.52
N ILE A 593 18.52 -8.12 -25.83
CA ILE A 593 18.07 -8.85 -24.66
C ILE A 593 18.52 -8.09 -23.41
N LEU A 594 17.75 -7.09 -23.02
CA LEU A 594 18.13 -6.25 -21.91
C LEU A 594 18.17 -7.04 -20.60
N ARG A 595 19.30 -6.95 -19.87
CA ARG A 595 19.44 -7.50 -18.52
C ARG A 595 18.29 -7.06 -17.61
N ARG A 596 17.85 -5.83 -17.77
CA ARG A 596 16.77 -5.23 -16.99
C ARG A 596 15.46 -6.04 -17.00
N TRP A 597 15.15 -6.70 -18.12
CA TRP A 597 13.92 -7.49 -18.29
C TRP A 597 14.11 -8.98 -18.05
N ASN A 598 15.34 -9.38 -17.70
CA ASN A 598 15.68 -10.79 -17.53
C ASN A 598 15.08 -11.36 -16.24
N LYS A 599 14.46 -12.55 -16.34
CA LYS A 599 13.89 -13.26 -15.19
C LYS A 599 14.93 -13.70 -14.14
N ASN A 600 16.22 -13.76 -14.51
CA ASN A 600 17.32 -14.14 -13.63
C ASN A 600 18.04 -12.95 -12.98
N VAL A 601 17.48 -11.74 -13.04
CA VAL A 601 18.06 -10.57 -12.34
C VAL A 601 18.23 -10.88 -10.86
N LYS A 602 19.42 -10.57 -10.31
CA LYS A 602 19.69 -10.69 -8.88
C LYS A 602 18.81 -9.71 -8.13
N ARG A 603 18.01 -10.24 -7.18
CA ARG A 603 17.03 -9.47 -6.44
C ARG A 603 17.39 -9.43 -4.96
N CYS A 604 18.46 -8.71 -4.64
CA CYS A 604 18.86 -8.51 -3.24
C CYS A 604 17.73 -7.89 -2.42
N HIS A 605 16.92 -7.01 -3.02
CA HIS A 605 15.81 -6.33 -2.35
C HIS A 605 14.69 -7.25 -1.83
N THR A 606 14.41 -8.38 -2.48
CA THR A 606 13.40 -9.34 -1.99
C THR A 606 13.91 -10.28 -0.91
N LYS A 607 15.22 -10.31 -0.72
CA LYS A 607 15.88 -11.12 0.32
C LYS A 607 16.17 -10.32 1.59
N VAL A 608 16.01 -9.01 1.57
CA VAL A 608 16.16 -8.16 2.75
C VAL A 608 15.01 -8.45 3.70
N HIS A 609 15.29 -9.13 4.79
CA HIS A 609 14.34 -9.32 5.88
C HIS A 609 14.30 -8.04 6.73
N ILE A 610 13.14 -7.42 6.78
CA ILE A 610 12.84 -6.37 7.76
C ILE A 610 12.04 -7.05 8.85
N SER A 611 12.55 -7.05 10.10
CA SER A 611 11.81 -7.60 11.20
C SER A 611 10.59 -6.71 11.50
N TYR A 612 9.44 -7.21 11.11
CA TYR A 612 8.16 -6.62 11.51
C TYR A 612 8.03 -6.71 13.02
N ASP A 613 7.55 -5.65 13.63
CA ASP A 613 7.42 -5.54 15.07
C ASP A 613 6.49 -6.61 15.62
N ASN A 614 7.06 -7.75 15.94
CA ASN A 614 6.53 -8.62 16.95
C ASN A 614 7.29 -8.30 18.24
N SER A 615 6.73 -7.40 19.06
CA SER A 615 7.15 -7.20 20.46
C SER A 615 7.15 -8.52 21.24
N SER A 616 6.66 -9.60 20.66
CA SER A 616 6.69 -10.99 21.10
C SER A 616 7.81 -11.83 20.49
N ILE A 617 8.63 -11.33 19.55
CA ILE A 617 9.76 -12.10 19.02
C ILE A 617 10.81 -12.23 20.12
N LYS A 618 10.96 -13.47 20.59
CA LYS A 618 11.97 -13.85 21.59
C LYS A 618 13.35 -13.42 21.10
N PRO A 619 14.26 -12.98 22.00
CA PRO A 619 15.64 -12.58 21.66
C PRO A 619 16.40 -13.59 20.79
N LYS A 620 16.02 -14.86 20.85
CA LYS A 620 16.55 -15.96 20.04
C LYS A 620 16.20 -15.81 18.55
N ALA A 621 14.99 -15.39 18.22
CA ALA A 621 14.56 -15.18 16.83
C ALA A 621 15.28 -13.99 16.19
N ARG A 622 15.46 -12.86 16.93
CA ARG A 622 16.27 -11.72 16.46
C ARG A 622 17.70 -12.09 16.12
N ARG A 623 18.33 -12.92 16.96
CA ARG A 623 19.70 -13.40 16.70
C ARG A 623 19.76 -14.29 15.47
N TYR A 624 18.74 -15.14 15.29
CA TYR A 624 18.63 -15.98 14.11
C TYR A 624 18.50 -15.14 12.82
N ASP A 625 17.60 -14.15 12.80
CA ASP A 625 17.38 -13.29 11.64
C ASP A 625 18.65 -12.50 11.27
N LYS A 626 19.37 -11.98 12.29
CA LYS A 626 20.63 -11.26 12.06
C LYS A 626 21.69 -12.17 11.39
N MET A 627 21.86 -13.39 11.88
CA MET A 627 22.78 -14.35 11.28
C MET A 627 22.36 -14.76 9.88
N PHE A 628 21.06 -14.96 9.66
CA PHE A 628 20.51 -15.36 8.38
C PHE A 628 20.70 -14.29 7.29
N ASN A 629 20.58 -13.01 7.65
CA ASN A 629 20.84 -11.90 6.72
C ASN A 629 22.29 -11.87 6.25
N VAL A 630 23.24 -11.94 7.18
CA VAL A 630 24.67 -11.98 6.87
C VAL A 630 25.01 -13.23 6.02
N PHE A 631 24.42 -14.38 6.35
CA PHE A 631 24.60 -15.60 5.56
C PHE A 631 24.10 -15.44 4.13
N ASN A 632 22.95 -14.81 3.91
CA ASN A 632 22.43 -14.56 2.56
C ASN A 632 23.36 -13.66 1.75
N GLU A 633 23.89 -12.59 2.34
CA GLU A 633 24.86 -11.69 1.70
C GLU A 633 26.12 -12.44 1.27
N VAL A 634 26.67 -13.26 2.16
CA VAL A 634 27.85 -14.09 1.88
C VAL A 634 27.54 -15.13 0.82
N ALA A 635 26.38 -15.79 0.89
CA ALA A 635 25.95 -16.78 -0.10
C ALA A 635 25.80 -16.17 -1.51
N ASP A 636 25.21 -14.96 -1.61
CA ASP A 636 25.09 -14.27 -2.90
C ASP A 636 26.43 -13.91 -3.53
N LEU A 637 27.44 -13.57 -2.71
CA LEU A 637 28.79 -13.30 -3.19
C LEU A 637 29.54 -14.60 -3.58
N ALA A 638 29.28 -15.70 -2.86
CA ALA A 638 29.95 -16.98 -3.05
C ALA A 638 29.43 -17.78 -4.25
N THR A 639 28.12 -17.69 -4.57
CA THR A 639 27.48 -18.43 -5.67
C THR A 639 27.99 -18.08 -7.07
N SER A 640 28.83 -17.05 -7.19
CA SER A 640 29.44 -16.66 -8.47
C SER A 640 30.59 -17.56 -8.94
N CYS A 641 31.14 -18.43 -8.05
CA CYS A 641 32.30 -19.27 -8.35
C CYS A 641 32.36 -20.46 -7.36
N ASP A 642 32.58 -21.69 -7.86
CA ASP A 642 32.62 -22.92 -7.06
C ASP A 642 33.67 -22.84 -5.94
N ASN A 643 34.87 -22.34 -6.21
CA ASN A 643 35.93 -22.19 -5.21
C ASN A 643 35.53 -21.25 -4.05
N LYS A 644 34.74 -20.21 -4.30
CA LYS A 644 34.23 -19.33 -3.24
C LYS A 644 33.12 -20.00 -2.46
N CYS A 645 32.29 -20.78 -3.13
CA CYS A 645 31.23 -21.56 -2.51
C CYS A 645 31.81 -22.58 -1.55
N ASP A 646 32.81 -23.38 -1.99
CA ASP A 646 33.46 -24.40 -1.19
C ASP A 646 34.14 -23.82 0.06
N LYS A 647 34.84 -22.69 -0.09
CA LYS A 647 35.45 -21.97 1.03
C LYS A 647 34.41 -21.51 2.07
N VAL A 648 33.28 -20.99 1.65
CA VAL A 648 32.20 -20.55 2.59
C VAL A 648 31.59 -21.78 3.28
N VAL A 649 31.37 -22.87 2.55
CA VAL A 649 30.82 -24.11 3.11
C VAL A 649 31.75 -24.71 4.14
N GLU A 650 33.07 -24.69 3.89
CA GLU A 650 34.07 -25.17 4.81
C GLU A 650 34.09 -24.35 6.12
N GLN A 651 34.13 -23.00 6.01
CA GLN A 651 34.10 -22.13 7.18
C GLN A 651 32.81 -22.28 8.00
N LEU A 652 31.66 -22.49 7.36
CA LEU A 652 30.40 -22.75 8.06
C LEU A 652 30.40 -24.12 8.77
N ARG A 653 31.11 -25.13 8.23
CA ARG A 653 31.27 -26.45 8.89
C ARG A 653 32.15 -26.34 10.11
N GLU A 654 33.25 -25.61 10.04
CA GLU A 654 34.13 -25.34 11.16
C GLU A 654 33.40 -24.64 12.31
N LEU A 655 32.75 -23.52 12.00
CA LEU A 655 31.92 -22.74 12.93
C LEU A 655 30.81 -23.60 13.59
N LYS A 656 30.19 -24.50 12.80
CA LYS A 656 29.19 -25.44 13.33
C LYS A 656 29.81 -26.45 14.32
N GLY A 657 31.06 -26.85 14.12
CA GLY A 657 31.81 -27.71 15.04
C GLY A 657 32.04 -27.01 16.38
N GLU A 658 32.63 -25.82 16.33
CA GLU A 658 32.92 -24.99 17.51
C GLU A 658 31.67 -24.73 18.38
N LEU A 659 30.58 -24.32 17.74
CA LEU A 659 29.30 -24.05 18.44
C LEU A 659 28.65 -25.29 19.04
N LYS A 660 28.95 -26.50 18.55
CA LYS A 660 28.48 -27.75 19.17
C LYS A 660 29.29 -28.08 20.41
N GLU A 661 30.63 -27.92 20.38
CA GLU A 661 31.50 -28.16 21.53
C GLU A 661 31.17 -27.25 22.71
N GLU A 662 30.85 -25.96 22.47
CA GLU A 662 30.38 -25.03 23.51
C GLU A 662 29.07 -25.48 24.17
N VAL A 663 28.14 -26.08 23.43
CA VAL A 663 26.85 -26.56 23.97
C VAL A 663 27.09 -27.80 24.86
N ASP A 664 28.02 -28.66 24.49
CA ASP A 664 28.32 -29.89 25.25
C ASP A 664 29.06 -29.57 26.55
N VAL A 665 29.92 -28.55 26.58
CA VAL A 665 30.62 -28.07 27.79
C VAL A 665 29.62 -27.48 28.80
N VAL A 666 28.63 -26.68 28.32
CA VAL A 666 27.59 -26.08 29.19
C VAL A 666 26.60 -27.12 29.70
N SER A 667 26.30 -28.16 28.93
CA SER A 667 25.45 -29.29 29.39
C SER A 667 26.13 -30.24 30.32
N GLY A 668 27.47 -30.37 30.23
CA GLY A 668 28.33 -31.21 31.14
C GLY A 668 28.47 -30.61 32.55
N SER A 669 28.52 -29.25 32.65
CA SER A 669 28.67 -28.56 33.94
C SER A 669 27.40 -28.58 34.81
N ASN A 670 26.22 -28.81 34.25
CA ASN A 670 24.97 -28.93 35.01
C ASN A 670 24.68 -30.32 35.55
N LYS A 671 25.53 -31.35 35.28
CA LYS A 671 25.39 -32.71 35.84
C LYS A 671 26.19 -32.94 37.13
N PHE A 672 27.01 -31.99 37.58
CA PHE A 672 27.83 -32.15 38.82
C PHE A 672 27.30 -31.40 40.04
N GLY A 673 26.11 -30.81 39.99
CA GLY A 673 25.54 -29.98 41.05
C GLY A 673 24.41 -30.60 41.87
N SER A 674 24.13 -31.91 41.78
CA SER A 674 23.08 -32.56 42.59
C SER A 674 23.50 -33.86 43.21
N MET A 675 24.54 -33.83 44.07
CA MET A 675 24.84 -34.90 45.03
C MET A 675 25.62 -34.31 46.21
N SER A 676 24.92 -33.80 47.22
CA SER A 676 25.31 -33.85 48.63
C SER A 676 24.46 -32.94 49.50
N THR A 677 23.34 -33.44 49.99
CA THR A 677 22.76 -33.12 51.32
C THR A 677 21.79 -34.23 51.73
N GLN A 678 22.38 -35.34 52.21
CA GLN A 678 21.73 -36.18 53.20
C GLN A 678 22.79 -36.49 54.24
N ASN A 679 22.39 -36.25 55.50
CA ASN A 679 23.06 -36.60 56.77
C ASN A 679 23.81 -35.46 57.47
N ALA A 680 23.09 -34.67 58.31
CA ALA A 680 23.20 -34.68 59.78
C ALA A 680 22.16 -33.78 60.38
#